data_e611e7e75e5840aa2af4530222976b9b
#
_entry.id   e611e7e75e5840aa2af4530222976b9b
#
_cell.length_a   1.000
_cell.length_b   1.000
_cell.length_c   1.000
_cell.angle_alpha   90.00
_cell.angle_beta   90.00
_cell.angle_gamma   90.00
#
_symmetry.space_group_name_H-M   'P 1'
#
loop_
_entity.id
_entity.type
_entity.pdbx_description
1 polymer ?
#
loop_
_entity_poly.entity_id
_entity_poly.type
_entity_poly.pdbx_seq_one_letter_code
_entity_poly.pdbx_strand_id
1 'polypeptide(L)'
;MSERAPTSATVTRLTGCCLLAGLVAAALMFPIAGGVGLLFNRAFEVVADESAQILEGDVPQVSTMVDAAGNPIAWLYSQRRFEVPTEQIANTMKLAIVSIEDKRFAEHNGVDWPGTLTGLSGYLSGNLDTRGGSTIEQQYVKNYQLLVTAQTDAERRAAVEITPARKLREIRIALTLDEKLSKAEILTRYLNLVSFGNGAFGVQDAAQTYFGVNASQLNWQQAALLAGTLKSTSALDPYTNPEGALQRRNVVLDTMVDNLPQYSDELRAAKAEPLGVLPHPNELPGGCVAAGDRGFFCDYVLDYLARAGISKEQVARGGYLIRTTLDPKVQMSVKEAIDKFASPTLDGIASVMSVIKPGKDAHRVMAMASNRTYGLNSDARETVQPQPFSLVGDGAGSIFKIFTTAAALEMGMGINTQLQVPGFFQAKGLGSSDTPGCPKETWCVANAGRYRGSMNVTDALATSPNTAFARLIQLIGVPRAVDMAVRLGLRSYAFPGTARVYDPTSGESLADLIKQQNMGSFTLGPFQLNALELSNVAATLASGGIWCPPSPIDKIVDRKGNQVPVTTEACDRVVPEGLANTLANALSKDDQGSGTAAGSAGAVGWTLPLSSKTGTTESHRSSGFVGFTNHYAAANYIFDDTGTPSGICSFPLRRCGSGNLYGGSEPARTWFEAMKPLATDFGEVHLPPTDPRYVDGASGGRVPDVSSLKVDAARQRLKDAGFQVADQPTSVNSYEPYGAVVGTTPSGQIIPGSIITINISSGIAPAPPAPVQRGPIVAAGGQSEPAPPPPLVIQIPGLPPITLGAPPPPGPPG
;
A
#
# COMPACT_ATOMS: atom_id res chain seq x y z
N MET A 1 63.74 -71.52 41.47
CA MET A 1 62.36 -71.00 41.50
C MET A 1 61.79 -71.28 40.16
N SER A 2 60.88 -72.23 40.04
CA SER A 2 60.27 -72.69 38.77
C SER A 2 59.11 -71.76 38.47
N GLU A 3 59.20 -70.96 37.45
CA GLU A 3 58.10 -70.24 36.86
C GLU A 3 57.10 -71.22 36.22
N ARG A 4 55.95 -71.33 36.86
CA ARG A 4 54.84 -72.08 36.27
C ARG A 4 54.26 -71.28 35.11
N ALA A 5 54.33 -71.79 33.89
CA ALA A 5 53.62 -71.23 32.73
C ALA A 5 52.10 -71.12 33.07
N PRO A 6 51.43 -70.09 32.66
CA PRO A 6 50.00 -69.88 33.01
C PRO A 6 49.20 -71.01 32.30
N THR A 7 48.27 -71.61 33.03
CA THR A 7 47.36 -72.63 32.47
C THR A 7 46.44 -72.06 31.40
N SER A 8 46.08 -72.85 30.41
CA SER A 8 45.23 -72.46 29.28
C SER A 8 43.92 -71.81 29.80
N ALA A 9 43.41 -72.24 30.91
CA ALA A 9 42.21 -71.63 31.58
C ALA A 9 42.42 -70.18 32.01
N THR A 10 43.64 -69.82 32.43
CA THR A 10 43.98 -68.48 32.87
C THR A 10 44.09 -67.53 31.64
N VAL A 11 44.65 -67.99 30.56
CA VAL A 11 44.76 -67.26 29.30
C VAL A 11 43.38 -67.03 28.71
N THR A 12 42.49 -68.05 28.70
CA THR A 12 41.08 -67.89 28.18
C THR A 12 40.28 -66.95 29.04
N ARG A 13 40.45 -66.94 30.40
CA ARG A 13 39.77 -65.97 31.24
C ARG A 13 40.28 -64.53 31.04
N LEU A 14 41.60 -64.38 30.88
CA LEU A 14 42.19 -63.07 30.58
C LEU A 14 41.72 -62.52 29.27
N THR A 15 41.70 -63.36 28.22
CA THR A 15 41.17 -62.95 26.88
C THR A 15 39.68 -62.58 26.97
N GLY A 16 38.88 -63.36 27.67
CA GLY A 16 37.47 -63.08 27.92
C GLY A 16 37.27 -61.76 28.65
N CYS A 17 38.05 -61.46 29.71
CA CYS A 17 37.99 -60.20 30.44
C CYS A 17 38.42 -59.01 29.55
N CYS A 18 39.44 -59.14 28.73
CA CYS A 18 39.87 -58.11 27.77
C CYS A 18 38.81 -57.82 26.68
N LEU A 19 38.17 -58.86 26.14
CA LEU A 19 37.07 -58.68 25.20
C LEU A 19 35.86 -58.03 25.84
N LEU A 20 35.52 -58.41 27.06
CA LEU A 20 34.41 -57.79 27.81
C LEU A 20 34.72 -56.34 28.14
N ALA A 21 35.92 -56.02 28.61
CA ALA A 21 36.38 -54.67 28.88
C ALA A 21 36.41 -53.82 27.62
N GLY A 22 36.84 -54.39 26.46
CA GLY A 22 36.77 -53.74 25.14
C GLY A 22 35.35 -53.43 24.69
N LEU A 23 34.40 -54.41 24.87
CA LEU A 23 33.00 -54.20 24.57
C LEU A 23 32.34 -53.13 25.48
N VAL A 24 32.65 -53.15 26.76
CA VAL A 24 32.15 -52.11 27.68
C VAL A 24 32.71 -50.73 27.36
N ALA A 25 34.01 -50.67 27.06
CA ALA A 25 34.64 -49.40 26.60
C ALA A 25 34.03 -48.90 25.27
N ALA A 26 33.78 -49.78 24.31
CA ALA A 26 33.09 -49.44 23.05
C ALA A 26 31.65 -48.99 23.27
N ALA A 27 30.90 -49.66 24.17
CA ALA A 27 29.54 -49.29 24.52
C ALA A 27 29.45 -47.96 25.25
N LEU A 28 30.42 -47.60 26.09
CA LEU A 28 30.53 -46.33 26.75
C LEU A 28 30.97 -45.19 25.81
N MET A 29 31.81 -45.49 24.82
CA MET A 29 32.29 -44.53 23.82
C MET A 29 31.31 -44.33 22.68
N PHE A 30 30.44 -45.33 22.38
CA PHE A 30 29.50 -45.29 21.26
C PHE A 30 28.54 -44.10 21.35
N PRO A 31 27.86 -43.77 22.45
CA PRO A 31 27.00 -42.59 22.52
C PRO A 31 27.78 -41.28 22.43
N ILE A 32 29.04 -41.25 22.91
CA ILE A 32 29.90 -40.08 22.74
C ILE A 32 30.33 -39.91 21.26
N ALA A 33 30.83 -40.98 20.66
CA ALA A 33 31.22 -40.95 19.26
C ALA A 33 30.02 -40.74 18.34
N GLY A 34 28.87 -41.37 18.62
CA GLY A 34 27.63 -41.17 17.90
C GLY A 34 27.05 -39.74 18.07
N GLY A 35 27.08 -39.22 19.30
CA GLY A 35 26.66 -37.81 19.56
C GLY A 35 27.59 -36.81 18.91
N VAL A 36 28.89 -37.00 18.94
CA VAL A 36 29.85 -36.17 18.23
C VAL A 36 29.65 -36.29 16.70
N GLY A 37 29.40 -37.50 16.17
CA GLY A 37 29.12 -37.75 14.76
C GLY A 37 27.83 -37.05 14.30
N LEU A 38 26.77 -37.09 15.09
CA LEU A 38 25.50 -36.40 14.83
C LEU A 38 25.65 -34.87 14.87
N LEU A 39 26.41 -34.36 15.83
CA LEU A 39 26.73 -32.92 15.93
C LEU A 39 27.58 -32.48 14.72
N PHE A 40 28.55 -33.32 14.32
CA PHE A 40 29.35 -33.07 13.12
C PHE A 40 28.51 -33.08 11.84
N ASN A 41 27.61 -34.06 11.68
CA ASN A 41 26.71 -34.10 10.51
C ASN A 41 25.78 -32.90 10.47
N ARG A 42 25.16 -32.52 11.60
CA ARG A 42 24.33 -31.30 11.66
C ARG A 42 25.13 -30.04 11.35
N ALA A 43 26.34 -29.92 11.89
CA ALA A 43 27.23 -28.81 11.54
C ALA A 43 27.63 -28.82 10.05
N PHE A 44 27.77 -30.01 9.45
CA PHE A 44 28.01 -30.16 8.02
C PHE A 44 26.84 -29.72 7.16
N GLU A 45 25.61 -30.12 7.50
CA GLU A 45 24.40 -29.75 6.79
C GLU A 45 24.19 -28.23 6.83
N VAL A 46 24.33 -27.62 8.00
CA VAL A 46 24.20 -26.15 8.18
C VAL A 46 25.22 -25.40 7.32
N VAL A 47 26.47 -25.84 7.29
CA VAL A 47 27.52 -25.20 6.46
C VAL A 47 27.28 -25.43 4.97
N ALA A 48 26.74 -26.57 4.57
CA ALA A 48 26.36 -26.84 3.18
C ALA A 48 25.21 -25.94 2.73
N ASP A 49 24.18 -25.79 3.56
CA ASP A 49 23.04 -24.91 3.28
C ASP A 49 23.47 -23.44 3.22
N GLU A 50 24.28 -22.96 4.17
CA GLU A 50 24.85 -21.61 4.15
C GLU A 50 25.71 -21.37 2.90
N SER A 51 26.53 -22.36 2.50
CA SER A 51 27.35 -22.27 1.30
C SER A 51 26.50 -22.18 0.03
N ALA A 52 25.43 -22.98 -0.07
CA ALA A 52 24.50 -22.94 -1.19
C ALA A 52 23.78 -21.58 -1.25
N GLN A 53 23.35 -21.07 -0.10
CA GLN A 53 22.71 -19.75 -0.01
C GLN A 53 23.64 -18.61 -0.46
N ILE A 54 24.93 -18.67 -0.12
CA ILE A 54 25.93 -17.66 -0.53
C ILE A 54 26.28 -17.79 -2.01
N LEU A 55 26.28 -19.01 -2.54
CA LEU A 55 26.55 -19.28 -3.96
C LEU A 55 25.42 -18.83 -4.87
N GLU A 56 24.17 -19.10 -4.48
CA GLU A 56 22.98 -18.96 -5.31
C GLU A 56 22.13 -17.74 -4.90
N GLY A 57 22.32 -17.22 -3.68
CA GLY A 57 21.50 -16.16 -3.12
C GLY A 57 21.80 -14.79 -3.73
N ASP A 58 20.74 -14.07 -3.98
CA ASP A 58 20.77 -12.71 -4.50
C ASP A 58 21.05 -11.70 -3.39
N VAL A 59 21.88 -10.71 -3.65
CA VAL A 59 22.08 -9.57 -2.74
C VAL A 59 20.95 -8.54 -2.89
N PRO A 60 20.61 -7.79 -1.84
CA PRO A 60 19.62 -6.71 -1.95
C PRO A 60 20.07 -5.66 -2.97
N GLN A 61 19.17 -5.30 -3.88
CA GLN A 61 19.37 -4.26 -4.89
C GLN A 61 18.27 -3.23 -4.87
N VAL A 62 18.56 -2.05 -5.41
CA VAL A 62 17.61 -0.97 -5.62
C VAL A 62 16.54 -1.41 -6.62
N SER A 63 15.27 -1.35 -6.21
CA SER A 63 14.17 -1.40 -7.17
C SER A 63 13.85 0.00 -7.67
N THR A 64 13.59 0.11 -8.96
CA THR A 64 13.27 1.37 -9.61
C THR A 64 11.82 1.37 -10.03
N MET A 65 11.06 2.36 -9.56
CA MET A 65 9.69 2.62 -10.01
C MET A 65 9.74 3.70 -11.07
N VAL A 66 9.11 3.44 -12.23
CA VAL A 66 9.05 4.38 -13.35
C VAL A 66 7.61 4.65 -13.78
N ASP A 67 7.36 5.83 -14.35
CA ASP A 67 6.09 6.20 -14.97
C ASP A 67 5.87 5.49 -16.32
N ALA A 68 4.75 5.76 -16.96
CA ALA A 68 4.40 5.16 -18.26
C ALA A 68 5.39 5.55 -19.37
N ALA A 69 6.03 6.72 -19.27
CA ALA A 69 7.05 7.18 -20.20
C ALA A 69 8.46 6.61 -19.90
N GLY A 70 8.63 5.95 -18.74
CA GLY A 70 9.90 5.38 -18.28
C GLY A 70 10.76 6.30 -17.42
N ASN A 71 10.25 7.46 -17.00
CA ASN A 71 10.99 8.35 -16.12
C ASN A 71 10.91 7.83 -14.67
N PRO A 72 11.98 7.94 -13.87
CA PRO A 72 11.98 7.49 -12.48
C PRO A 72 10.94 8.26 -11.63
N ILE A 73 10.16 7.51 -10.83
CA ILE A 73 9.27 8.03 -9.79
C ILE A 73 9.97 7.93 -8.43
N ALA A 74 10.50 6.74 -8.12
CA ALA A 74 11.14 6.47 -6.85
C ALA A 74 12.18 5.34 -6.97
N TRP A 75 13.17 5.38 -6.09
CA TRP A 75 14.11 4.29 -5.84
C TRP A 75 13.81 3.68 -4.49
N LEU A 76 13.55 2.38 -4.48
CA LEU A 76 13.10 1.62 -3.32
C LEU A 76 14.19 0.64 -2.90
N TYR A 77 14.79 0.85 -1.74
CA TYR A 77 15.92 0.03 -1.29
C TYR A 77 16.02 -0.02 0.24
N SER A 78 16.51 -1.16 0.72
CA SER A 78 17.02 -1.31 2.08
C SER A 78 18.53 -1.05 2.15
N GLN A 79 19.23 -1.33 1.06
CA GLN A 79 20.64 -1.05 0.83
C GLN A 79 20.78 -0.48 -0.58
N ARG A 80 21.37 0.71 -0.68
CA ARG A 80 21.59 1.33 -1.98
C ARG A 80 22.71 0.60 -2.70
N ARG A 81 22.35 -0.28 -3.63
CA ARG A 81 23.28 -1.15 -4.36
C ARG A 81 22.85 -1.32 -5.80
N PHE A 82 23.84 -1.17 -6.70
CA PHE A 82 23.72 -1.48 -8.11
C PHE A 82 24.82 -2.49 -8.46
N GLU A 83 24.46 -3.72 -8.75
CA GLU A 83 25.43 -4.73 -9.18
C GLU A 83 25.90 -4.44 -10.60
N VAL A 84 27.19 -4.60 -10.81
CA VAL A 84 27.82 -4.47 -12.11
C VAL A 84 28.68 -5.71 -12.41
N PRO A 85 28.75 -6.15 -13.68
CA PRO A 85 29.60 -7.26 -14.06
C PRO A 85 31.09 -6.85 -13.99
N THR A 86 31.98 -7.84 -14.00
CA THR A 86 33.41 -7.62 -13.78
C THR A 86 34.04 -6.64 -14.79
N GLU A 87 33.52 -6.60 -16.03
CA GLU A 87 34.00 -5.73 -17.11
C GLU A 87 33.67 -4.25 -16.85
N GLN A 88 32.69 -3.97 -16.02
CA GLN A 88 32.28 -2.64 -15.61
C GLN A 88 32.93 -2.19 -14.28
N ILE A 89 33.86 -2.96 -13.75
CA ILE A 89 34.69 -2.55 -12.60
C ILE A 89 36.11 -2.26 -13.11
N ALA A 90 36.60 -1.06 -12.84
CA ALA A 90 37.95 -0.66 -13.25
C ALA A 90 39.02 -1.62 -12.69
N ASN A 91 40.03 -1.90 -13.50
CA ASN A 91 41.18 -2.71 -13.06
C ASN A 91 41.94 -2.08 -11.91
N THR A 92 42.02 -0.74 -11.88
CA THR A 92 42.57 0.05 -10.76
C THR A 92 41.93 -0.35 -9.43
N MET A 93 40.61 -0.51 -9.38
CA MET A 93 39.88 -0.90 -8.18
C MET A 93 40.14 -2.35 -7.77
N LYS A 94 40.14 -3.27 -8.74
CA LYS A 94 40.46 -4.69 -8.49
C LYS A 94 41.87 -4.84 -7.91
N LEU A 95 42.84 -4.16 -8.49
CA LEU A 95 44.23 -4.18 -8.03
C LEU A 95 44.42 -3.49 -6.67
N ALA A 96 43.74 -2.42 -6.41
CA ALA A 96 43.78 -1.73 -5.11
C ALA A 96 43.25 -2.62 -3.97
N ILE A 97 42.11 -3.28 -4.15
CA ILE A 97 41.54 -4.20 -3.17
C ILE A 97 42.44 -5.40 -2.92
N VAL A 98 42.87 -6.08 -3.98
CA VAL A 98 43.77 -7.26 -3.84
C VAL A 98 45.07 -6.84 -3.13
N SER A 99 45.64 -5.69 -3.50
CA SER A 99 46.92 -5.26 -2.89
C SER A 99 46.80 -4.99 -1.39
N ILE A 100 45.69 -4.45 -0.90
CA ILE A 100 45.57 -4.04 0.51
C ILE A 100 44.91 -5.09 1.39
N GLU A 101 43.97 -5.87 0.85
CA GLU A 101 43.18 -6.84 1.62
C GLU A 101 43.75 -8.26 1.52
N ASP A 102 44.27 -8.67 0.33
CA ASP A 102 44.71 -10.04 0.10
C ASP A 102 45.72 -10.12 -1.04
N LYS A 103 46.97 -9.77 -0.76
CA LYS A 103 48.03 -9.72 -1.79
C LYS A 103 48.34 -11.04 -2.49
N ARG A 104 48.01 -12.18 -1.88
CA ARG A 104 48.17 -13.52 -2.43
C ARG A 104 46.85 -14.14 -2.93
N PHE A 105 45.85 -13.31 -3.18
CA PHE A 105 44.52 -13.76 -3.60
C PHE A 105 44.53 -14.79 -4.77
N ALA A 106 45.43 -14.60 -5.73
CA ALA A 106 45.56 -15.52 -6.86
C ALA A 106 46.35 -16.81 -6.55
N GLU A 107 47.01 -16.90 -5.37
CA GLU A 107 47.94 -17.99 -5.05
C GLU A 107 47.33 -19.02 -4.10
N HIS A 108 46.34 -18.68 -3.32
CA HIS A 108 45.69 -19.57 -2.36
C HIS A 108 44.33 -20.06 -2.84
N ASN A 109 43.83 -21.16 -2.23
CA ASN A 109 42.52 -21.73 -2.53
C ASN A 109 41.54 -21.37 -1.38
N GLY A 110 41.00 -20.15 -1.37
CA GLY A 110 40.00 -19.67 -0.40
C GLY A 110 40.57 -19.27 0.96
N VAL A 111 41.73 -19.79 1.37
CA VAL A 111 42.39 -19.49 2.66
C VAL A 111 43.88 -19.31 2.48
N ASP A 112 44.42 -18.18 2.89
CA ASP A 112 45.86 -17.92 2.99
C ASP A 112 46.40 -18.50 4.31
N TRP A 113 46.83 -19.75 4.33
CA TRP A 113 47.29 -20.41 5.55
C TRP A 113 48.51 -19.73 6.21
N PRO A 114 49.54 -19.25 5.48
CA PRO A 114 50.63 -18.50 6.09
C PRO A 114 50.14 -17.20 6.76
N GLY A 115 49.25 -16.46 6.09
CA GLY A 115 48.64 -15.23 6.64
C GLY A 115 47.77 -15.51 7.84
N THR A 116 46.93 -16.54 7.77
CA THR A 116 46.03 -16.95 8.87
C THR A 116 46.78 -17.36 10.12
N LEU A 117 47.92 -18.15 9.97
CA LEU A 117 48.77 -18.54 11.10
C LEU A 117 49.50 -17.34 11.71
N THR A 118 49.95 -16.40 10.91
CA THR A 118 50.60 -15.17 11.35
C THR A 118 49.59 -14.31 12.15
N GLY A 119 48.35 -14.17 11.66
CA GLY A 119 47.27 -13.45 12.35
C GLY A 119 46.89 -14.12 13.68
N LEU A 120 46.82 -15.45 13.74
CA LEU A 120 46.56 -16.24 14.95
C LEU A 120 47.66 -16.06 16.00
N SER A 121 48.93 -16.11 15.56
CA SER A 121 50.11 -15.93 16.47
C SER A 121 50.11 -14.52 17.09
N GLY A 122 49.77 -13.52 16.29
CA GLY A 122 49.62 -12.15 16.74
C GLY A 122 48.49 -11.99 17.76
N TYR A 123 47.33 -12.60 17.53
CA TYR A 123 46.20 -12.61 18.47
C TYR A 123 46.59 -13.26 19.81
N LEU A 124 47.25 -14.41 19.75
CA LEU A 124 47.72 -15.12 20.94
C LEU A 124 48.80 -14.35 21.72
N SER A 125 49.59 -13.52 21.03
CA SER A 125 50.63 -12.67 21.64
C SER A 125 50.12 -11.33 22.16
N GLY A 126 48.81 -11.05 22.03
CA GLY A 126 48.19 -9.79 22.46
C GLY A 126 48.52 -8.59 21.56
N ASN A 127 49.15 -8.80 20.41
CA ASN A 127 49.42 -7.78 19.41
C ASN A 127 48.26 -7.63 18.47
N LEU A 128 47.29 -6.77 18.80
CA LEU A 128 46.08 -6.49 18.02
C LEU A 128 46.31 -5.78 16.69
N ASP A 129 47.55 -5.30 16.47
CA ASP A 129 47.96 -4.62 15.22
C ASP A 129 48.45 -5.57 14.13
N THR A 130 48.36 -6.88 14.33
CA THR A 130 48.69 -7.87 13.30
C THR A 130 47.66 -7.83 12.16
N ARG A 131 48.07 -7.22 11.05
CA ARG A 131 47.30 -7.01 9.85
C ARG A 131 46.97 -8.31 9.16
N GLY A 132 45.68 -8.53 8.78
CA GLY A 132 45.31 -9.22 7.58
C GLY A 132 45.57 -10.73 7.53
N GLY A 133 44.90 -11.51 8.42
CA GLY A 133 44.85 -12.97 8.25
C GLY A 133 43.58 -13.47 7.54
N SER A 134 42.67 -12.61 7.12
CA SER A 134 41.43 -13.01 6.44
C SER A 134 41.52 -12.74 4.95
N THR A 135 41.24 -13.73 4.12
CA THR A 135 41.16 -13.60 2.68
C THR A 135 39.92 -12.85 2.22
N ILE A 136 39.89 -12.45 0.93
CA ILE A 136 38.71 -11.83 0.31
C ILE A 136 37.50 -12.76 0.38
N GLU A 137 37.69 -14.08 0.21
CA GLU A 137 36.62 -15.09 0.34
C GLU A 137 36.03 -15.10 1.75
N GLN A 138 36.88 -15.11 2.77
CA GLN A 138 36.42 -15.05 4.16
C GLN A 138 35.70 -13.74 4.50
N GLN A 139 36.20 -12.62 3.99
CA GLN A 139 35.52 -11.32 4.12
C GLN A 139 34.20 -11.31 3.36
N TYR A 140 34.12 -11.92 2.19
CA TYR A 140 32.87 -12.06 1.44
C TYR A 140 31.82 -12.83 2.24
N VAL A 141 32.17 -13.99 2.80
CA VAL A 141 31.29 -14.81 3.65
C VAL A 141 30.77 -13.99 4.84
N LYS A 142 31.66 -13.34 5.59
CA LYS A 142 31.31 -12.51 6.74
C LYS A 142 30.34 -11.38 6.34
N ASN A 143 30.67 -10.65 5.27
CA ASN A 143 29.83 -9.53 4.82
C ASN A 143 28.49 -10.01 4.26
N TYR A 144 28.44 -11.17 3.60
CA TYR A 144 27.20 -11.75 3.12
C TYR A 144 26.28 -12.12 4.30
N GLN A 145 26.81 -12.78 5.33
CA GLN A 145 26.06 -13.08 6.54
C GLN A 145 25.55 -11.82 7.22
N LEU A 146 26.36 -10.78 7.33
CA LEU A 146 26.01 -9.50 7.96
C LEU A 146 24.96 -8.70 7.17
N LEU A 147 25.14 -8.58 5.85
CA LEU A 147 24.42 -7.62 5.01
C LEU A 147 23.24 -8.24 4.25
N VAL A 148 23.24 -9.57 4.06
CA VAL A 148 22.24 -10.26 3.27
C VAL A 148 21.36 -11.16 4.11
N THR A 149 21.97 -12.06 4.92
CA THR A 149 21.20 -13.07 5.66
C THR A 149 20.70 -12.61 7.01
N ALA A 150 21.45 -11.77 7.73
CA ALA A 150 21.06 -11.29 9.06
C ALA A 150 19.83 -10.39 8.99
N GLN A 151 18.73 -10.81 9.60
CA GLN A 151 17.45 -10.09 9.66
C GLN A 151 17.32 -9.29 10.97
N THR A 152 17.90 -9.80 12.06
CA THR A 152 17.82 -9.20 13.39
C THR A 152 19.15 -8.61 13.85
N ASP A 153 19.12 -7.68 14.81
CA ASP A 153 20.34 -7.14 15.42
C ASP A 153 21.16 -8.19 16.17
N ALA A 154 20.52 -9.24 16.66
CA ALA A 154 21.22 -10.38 17.28
C ALA A 154 22.03 -11.17 16.24
N GLU A 155 21.44 -11.45 15.07
CA GLU A 155 22.12 -12.12 13.96
C GLU A 155 23.24 -11.26 13.37
N ARG A 156 23.04 -9.94 13.23
CA ARG A 156 24.08 -8.99 12.81
C ARG A 156 25.28 -9.02 13.76
N ARG A 157 25.04 -9.01 15.08
CA ARG A 157 26.09 -9.13 16.09
C ARG A 157 26.80 -10.48 15.98
N ALA A 158 26.07 -11.59 15.82
CA ALA A 158 26.65 -12.92 15.68
C ALA A 158 27.52 -13.05 14.41
N ALA A 159 27.14 -12.40 13.31
CA ALA A 159 27.92 -12.39 12.04
C ALA A 159 29.30 -11.74 12.18
N VAL A 160 29.47 -10.81 13.14
CA VAL A 160 30.73 -10.09 13.37
C VAL A 160 31.46 -10.47 14.68
N GLU A 161 30.85 -11.33 15.50
CA GLU A 161 31.42 -11.75 16.76
C GLU A 161 32.77 -12.43 16.58
N ILE A 162 33.75 -12.11 17.45
CA ILE A 162 35.10 -12.69 17.39
C ILE A 162 35.11 -14.00 18.14
N THR A 163 34.70 -15.10 17.49
CA THR A 163 34.72 -16.45 18.06
C THR A 163 35.45 -17.44 17.13
N PRO A 164 36.18 -18.43 17.69
CA PRO A 164 36.82 -19.48 16.91
C PRO A 164 35.81 -20.28 16.06
N ALA A 165 34.62 -20.55 16.60
CA ALA A 165 33.57 -21.30 15.92
C ALA A 165 33.09 -20.58 14.63
N ARG A 166 32.82 -19.25 14.74
CA ARG A 166 32.49 -18.43 13.57
C ARG A 166 33.63 -18.44 12.52
N LYS A 167 34.88 -18.28 12.99
CA LYS A 167 36.01 -18.25 12.06
C LYS A 167 36.24 -19.57 11.35
N LEU A 168 36.04 -20.71 12.02
CA LEU A 168 36.11 -22.04 11.38
C LEU A 168 35.00 -22.24 10.35
N ARG A 169 33.77 -21.78 10.65
CA ARG A 169 32.66 -21.79 9.67
C ARG A 169 32.99 -20.94 8.45
N GLU A 170 33.44 -19.70 8.66
CA GLU A 170 33.85 -18.78 7.60
C GLU A 170 34.96 -19.38 6.70
N ILE A 171 36.02 -20.00 7.28
CA ILE A 171 37.10 -20.72 6.56
C ILE A 171 36.51 -21.82 5.66
N ARG A 172 35.63 -22.62 6.22
CA ARG A 172 35.04 -23.75 5.47
C ARG A 172 34.20 -23.31 4.29
N ILE A 173 33.35 -22.31 4.49
CA ILE A 173 32.54 -21.73 3.41
C ILE A 173 33.43 -21.08 2.36
N ALA A 174 34.50 -20.38 2.77
CA ALA A 174 35.46 -19.76 1.86
C ALA A 174 36.16 -20.80 0.95
N LEU A 175 36.54 -21.98 1.49
CA LEU A 175 37.09 -23.08 0.70
C LEU A 175 36.08 -23.60 -0.33
N THR A 176 34.81 -23.78 0.07
CA THR A 176 33.74 -24.23 -0.83
C THR A 176 33.46 -23.21 -1.93
N LEU A 177 33.53 -21.92 -1.63
CA LEU A 177 33.35 -20.85 -2.63
C LEU A 177 34.46 -20.87 -3.68
N ASP A 178 35.71 -21.03 -3.24
CA ASP A 178 36.87 -21.08 -4.13
C ASP A 178 36.87 -22.31 -5.05
N GLU A 179 36.32 -23.43 -4.57
CA GLU A 179 36.11 -24.64 -5.40
C GLU A 179 35.05 -24.45 -6.49
N LYS A 180 34.07 -23.57 -6.27
CA LYS A 180 32.91 -23.41 -7.16
C LYS A 180 32.95 -22.18 -8.06
N LEU A 181 33.64 -21.14 -7.64
CA LEU A 181 33.70 -19.85 -8.32
C LEU A 181 35.13 -19.50 -8.72
N SER A 182 35.28 -18.83 -9.85
CA SER A 182 36.58 -18.29 -10.23
C SER A 182 36.98 -17.11 -9.32
N LYS A 183 38.29 -16.86 -9.17
CA LYS A 183 38.80 -15.68 -8.42
C LYS A 183 38.22 -14.37 -8.92
N ALA A 184 38.05 -14.21 -10.23
CA ALA A 184 37.45 -13.03 -10.82
C ALA A 184 35.98 -12.86 -10.38
N GLU A 185 35.21 -13.94 -10.29
CA GLU A 185 33.82 -13.93 -9.85
C GLU A 185 33.73 -13.64 -8.36
N ILE A 186 34.56 -14.25 -7.52
CA ILE A 186 34.61 -13.96 -6.07
C ILE A 186 34.93 -12.49 -5.84
N LEU A 187 35.93 -11.94 -6.50
CA LEU A 187 36.29 -10.53 -6.39
C LEU A 187 35.15 -9.60 -6.83
N THR A 188 34.49 -9.92 -7.92
CA THR A 188 33.34 -9.17 -8.43
C THR A 188 32.19 -9.18 -7.43
N ARG A 189 31.84 -10.34 -6.89
CA ARG A 189 30.80 -10.48 -5.85
C ARG A 189 31.16 -9.71 -4.57
N TYR A 190 32.43 -9.76 -4.15
CA TYR A 190 32.91 -9.01 -2.99
C TYR A 190 32.77 -7.51 -3.19
N LEU A 191 33.23 -6.99 -4.34
CA LEU A 191 33.16 -5.56 -4.67
C LEU A 191 31.72 -5.07 -4.83
N ASN A 192 30.78 -5.91 -5.26
CA ASN A 192 29.36 -5.60 -5.33
C ASN A 192 28.65 -5.70 -3.96
N LEU A 193 29.25 -6.40 -2.97
CA LEU A 193 28.60 -6.65 -1.69
C LEU A 193 28.94 -5.61 -0.62
N VAL A 194 30.22 -5.28 -0.45
CA VAL A 194 30.69 -4.56 0.72
C VAL A 194 30.17 -3.12 0.83
N SER A 195 30.06 -2.65 2.08
CA SER A 195 29.69 -1.26 2.35
C SER A 195 30.94 -0.38 2.31
N PHE A 196 30.84 0.71 1.56
CA PHE A 196 31.89 1.74 1.46
C PHE A 196 31.65 2.97 2.33
N GLY A 197 30.57 2.98 3.15
CA GLY A 197 30.15 4.13 3.95
C GLY A 197 29.16 5.03 3.20
N ASN A 198 28.66 6.08 3.86
CA ASN A 198 27.69 7.04 3.31
C ASN A 198 26.47 6.39 2.61
N GLY A 199 26.00 5.26 3.14
CA GLY A 199 24.88 4.50 2.57
C GLY A 199 25.21 3.74 1.29
N ALA A 200 26.46 3.79 0.79
CA ALA A 200 26.86 3.13 -0.44
C ALA A 200 27.23 1.66 -0.21
N PHE A 201 26.55 0.76 -0.89
CA PHE A 201 26.83 -0.67 -0.92
C PHE A 201 27.24 -1.09 -2.33
N GLY A 202 28.38 -1.74 -2.43
CA GLY A 202 28.98 -2.11 -3.70
C GLY A 202 29.71 -0.96 -4.39
N VAL A 203 30.65 -1.35 -5.24
CA VAL A 203 31.62 -0.42 -5.87
C VAL A 203 30.98 0.58 -6.83
N GLN A 204 29.91 0.21 -7.52
CA GLN A 204 29.21 1.12 -8.45
C GLN A 204 28.56 2.27 -7.69
N ASP A 205 27.83 1.96 -6.62
CA ASP A 205 27.19 3.00 -5.82
C ASP A 205 28.23 3.87 -5.07
N ALA A 206 29.32 3.26 -4.60
CA ALA A 206 30.43 4.00 -4.01
C ALA A 206 31.10 4.97 -5.00
N ALA A 207 31.35 4.55 -6.23
CA ALA A 207 31.90 5.42 -7.28
C ALA A 207 30.97 6.62 -7.56
N GLN A 208 29.67 6.38 -7.62
CA GLN A 208 28.67 7.45 -7.80
C GLN A 208 28.59 8.36 -6.59
N THR A 209 28.58 7.79 -5.38
CA THR A 209 28.44 8.54 -4.12
C THR A 209 29.59 9.48 -3.88
N TYR A 210 30.81 8.99 -4.02
CA TYR A 210 31.99 9.76 -3.69
C TYR A 210 32.50 10.63 -4.82
N PHE A 211 32.34 10.21 -6.09
CA PHE A 211 33.01 10.84 -7.22
C PHE A 211 32.07 11.22 -8.38
N GLY A 212 30.82 10.75 -8.40
CA GLY A 212 29.87 10.99 -9.50
C GLY A 212 30.24 10.26 -10.80
N VAL A 213 31.05 9.19 -10.73
CA VAL A 213 31.51 8.40 -11.88
C VAL A 213 31.04 6.96 -11.79
N ASN A 214 31.10 6.21 -12.88
CA ASN A 214 30.85 4.76 -12.87
C ASN A 214 32.05 4.00 -12.29
N ALA A 215 31.82 2.80 -11.75
CA ALA A 215 32.88 1.93 -11.25
C ALA A 215 33.96 1.60 -12.29
N SER A 216 33.59 1.58 -13.58
CA SER A 216 34.53 1.37 -14.70
C SER A 216 35.49 2.55 -14.93
N GLN A 217 35.21 3.73 -14.37
CA GLN A 217 35.95 4.97 -14.59
C GLN A 217 36.85 5.33 -13.40
N LEU A 218 36.88 4.49 -12.34
CA LEU A 218 37.70 4.74 -11.16
C LEU A 218 39.20 4.76 -11.54
N ASN A 219 39.86 5.86 -11.23
CA ASN A 219 41.30 6.01 -11.38
C ASN A 219 42.08 5.50 -10.13
N TRP A 220 43.41 5.56 -10.11
CA TRP A 220 44.24 5.01 -9.05
C TRP A 220 43.97 5.66 -7.66
N GLN A 221 43.89 7.00 -7.58
CA GLN A 221 43.63 7.66 -6.29
C GLN A 221 42.22 7.39 -5.75
N GLN A 222 41.19 7.33 -6.62
CA GLN A 222 39.84 7.02 -6.26
C GLN A 222 39.69 5.56 -5.80
N ALA A 223 40.27 4.63 -6.55
CA ALA A 223 40.30 3.22 -6.21
C ALA A 223 41.01 2.96 -4.87
N ALA A 224 42.16 3.61 -4.65
CA ALA A 224 42.88 3.49 -3.39
C ALA A 224 42.14 4.10 -2.20
N LEU A 225 41.39 5.20 -2.40
CA LEU A 225 40.55 5.77 -1.36
C LEU A 225 39.44 4.78 -0.97
N LEU A 226 38.68 4.25 -1.94
CA LEU A 226 37.62 3.29 -1.67
C LEU A 226 38.15 2.01 -1.00
N ALA A 227 39.27 1.45 -1.49
CA ALA A 227 39.90 0.30 -0.85
C ALA A 227 40.36 0.61 0.58
N GLY A 228 40.83 1.83 0.81
CA GLY A 228 41.28 2.26 2.12
C GLY A 228 40.16 2.39 3.15
N THR A 229 38.98 2.88 2.73
CA THR A 229 37.82 3.11 3.61
C THR A 229 37.22 1.80 4.15
N LEU A 230 37.36 0.68 3.48
CA LEU A 230 36.85 -0.63 3.93
C LEU A 230 37.40 -1.07 5.29
N LYS A 231 38.55 -0.58 5.73
CA LYS A 231 39.08 -0.86 7.06
C LYS A 231 38.16 -0.33 8.16
N SER A 232 37.55 0.83 7.98
CA SER A 232 36.55 1.46 8.87
C SER A 232 35.85 2.58 8.12
N THR A 233 34.67 2.32 7.61
CA THR A 233 33.91 3.26 6.77
C THR A 233 33.50 4.55 7.51
N SER A 234 33.35 4.52 8.83
CA SER A 234 33.03 5.72 9.63
C SER A 234 34.28 6.48 10.07
N ALA A 235 35.35 5.79 10.51
CA ALA A 235 36.56 6.45 10.97
C ALA A 235 37.40 7.04 9.82
N LEU A 236 37.24 6.51 8.60
CA LEU A 236 37.99 6.91 7.39
C LEU A 236 37.09 7.55 6.34
N ASP A 237 35.96 8.11 6.78
CA ASP A 237 35.04 8.83 5.91
C ASP A 237 35.71 10.16 5.44
N PRO A 238 35.86 10.39 4.13
CA PRO A 238 36.54 11.57 3.61
C PRO A 238 35.80 12.88 3.89
N TYR A 239 34.51 12.84 4.25
CA TYR A 239 33.75 14.06 4.59
C TYR A 239 33.86 14.44 6.05
N THR A 240 34.00 13.48 6.96
CA THR A 240 34.12 13.74 8.39
C THR A 240 35.57 13.69 8.91
N ASN A 241 36.44 12.92 8.22
CA ASN A 241 37.88 12.80 8.55
C ASN A 241 38.74 12.77 7.28
N PRO A 242 38.87 13.90 6.53
CA PRO A 242 39.61 13.94 5.27
C PRO A 242 41.10 13.63 5.44
N GLU A 243 41.71 14.00 6.56
CA GLU A 243 43.14 13.73 6.83
C GLU A 243 43.39 12.24 7.05
N GLY A 244 42.56 11.57 7.85
CA GLY A 244 42.66 10.13 8.07
C GLY A 244 42.38 9.32 6.79
N ALA A 245 41.43 9.78 5.99
CA ALA A 245 41.14 9.19 4.67
C ALA A 245 42.32 9.35 3.71
N LEU A 246 42.95 10.55 3.67
CA LEU A 246 44.11 10.81 2.84
C LEU A 246 45.33 9.95 3.25
N GLN A 247 45.61 9.89 4.54
CA GLN A 247 46.69 9.04 5.08
C GLN A 247 46.44 7.55 4.71
N ARG A 248 45.22 7.06 4.89
CA ARG A 248 44.87 5.66 4.58
C ARG A 248 44.95 5.37 3.09
N ARG A 249 44.45 6.27 2.21
CA ARG A 249 44.62 6.19 0.76
C ARG A 249 46.09 6.04 0.38
N ASN A 250 46.95 6.89 0.97
CA ASN A 250 48.35 6.86 0.69
C ASN A 250 49.04 5.56 1.11
N VAL A 251 48.61 4.95 2.25
CA VAL A 251 49.07 3.62 2.66
C VAL A 251 48.68 2.56 1.62
N VAL A 252 47.47 2.66 1.05
CA VAL A 252 47.04 1.75 -0.03
C VAL A 252 47.93 1.90 -1.26
N LEU A 253 48.17 3.16 -1.71
CA LEU A 253 49.02 3.42 -2.87
C LEU A 253 50.46 2.96 -2.63
N ASP A 254 51.06 3.13 -1.44
CA ASP A 254 52.38 2.62 -1.12
C ASP A 254 52.40 1.10 -1.18
N THR A 255 51.38 0.40 -0.64
CA THR A 255 51.27 -1.06 -0.73
C THR A 255 51.13 -1.52 -2.18
N MET A 256 50.41 -0.74 -3.01
CA MET A 256 50.30 -1.05 -4.44
C MET A 256 51.63 -0.85 -5.18
N VAL A 257 52.42 0.16 -4.85
CA VAL A 257 53.79 0.35 -5.42
C VAL A 257 54.65 -0.89 -5.16
N ASP A 258 54.59 -1.45 -3.95
CA ASP A 258 55.36 -2.65 -3.58
C ASP A 258 54.85 -3.88 -4.29
N ASN A 259 53.57 -4.01 -4.52
CA ASN A 259 52.94 -5.20 -5.12
C ASN A 259 52.85 -5.14 -6.66
N LEU A 260 52.91 -3.97 -7.26
CA LEU A 260 52.66 -3.69 -8.68
C LEU A 260 53.75 -2.74 -9.25
N PRO A 261 55.04 -3.17 -9.27
CA PRO A 261 56.12 -2.32 -9.68
C PRO A 261 56.03 -1.74 -11.09
N GLN A 262 55.25 -2.41 -11.96
CA GLN A 262 54.98 -1.95 -13.33
C GLN A 262 54.15 -0.69 -13.40
N TYR A 263 53.40 -0.30 -12.35
CA TYR A 263 52.58 0.89 -12.25
C TYR A 263 53.12 1.93 -11.22
N SER A 264 54.40 1.77 -10.80
CA SER A 264 54.94 2.55 -9.68
C SER A 264 54.92 4.04 -9.93
N ASP A 265 55.13 4.51 -11.15
CA ASP A 265 55.16 5.94 -11.50
C ASP A 265 53.75 6.55 -11.45
N GLU A 266 52.74 5.87 -12.02
CA GLU A 266 51.34 6.30 -11.96
C GLU A 266 50.82 6.28 -10.51
N LEU A 267 51.20 5.30 -9.70
CA LEU A 267 50.79 5.18 -8.31
C LEU A 267 51.42 6.29 -7.43
N ARG A 268 52.69 6.64 -7.68
CA ARG A 268 53.34 7.78 -7.01
C ARG A 268 52.73 9.12 -7.43
N ALA A 269 52.36 9.28 -8.71
CA ALA A 269 51.68 10.46 -9.20
C ALA A 269 50.29 10.58 -8.54
N ALA A 270 49.53 9.47 -8.46
CA ALA A 270 48.22 9.42 -7.80
C ALA A 270 48.26 9.82 -6.30
N LYS A 271 49.42 9.64 -5.63
CA LYS A 271 49.61 10.01 -4.23
C LYS A 271 49.66 11.55 -4.05
N ALA A 272 50.10 12.29 -5.07
CA ALA A 272 50.12 13.75 -5.06
C ALA A 272 48.76 14.41 -5.30
N GLU A 273 47.82 13.65 -5.88
CA GLU A 273 46.48 14.14 -6.18
C GLU A 273 45.62 14.32 -4.92
N PRO A 274 44.65 15.27 -4.91
CA PRO A 274 43.68 15.40 -3.84
C PRO A 274 42.81 14.15 -3.72
N LEU A 275 41.93 14.05 -2.69
CA LEU A 275 41.01 12.94 -2.53
C LEU A 275 40.02 12.81 -3.72
N GLY A 276 39.70 13.94 -4.35
CA GLY A 276 38.84 13.97 -5.54
C GLY A 276 37.36 13.66 -5.29
N VAL A 277 36.94 13.69 -4.03
CA VAL A 277 35.54 13.49 -3.67
C VAL A 277 34.67 14.70 -4.01
N LEU A 278 33.39 14.48 -4.28
CA LEU A 278 32.40 15.54 -4.43
C LEU A 278 32.30 16.40 -3.16
N PRO A 279 31.80 17.63 -3.22
CA PRO A 279 31.63 18.48 -2.03
C PRO A 279 30.73 17.86 -0.95
N HIS A 280 29.74 17.10 -1.37
CA HIS A 280 28.86 16.31 -0.52
C HIS A 280 28.67 14.94 -1.17
N PRO A 281 28.38 13.89 -0.38
CA PRO A 281 27.99 12.59 -0.94
C PRO A 281 26.85 12.75 -1.94
N ASN A 282 26.98 12.13 -3.11
CA ASN A 282 25.87 12.09 -4.03
C ASN A 282 24.82 11.10 -3.50
N GLU A 283 23.76 11.63 -2.93
CA GLU A 283 22.68 10.84 -2.37
C GLU A 283 21.63 10.51 -3.45
N LEU A 284 21.20 9.25 -3.50
CA LEU A 284 20.03 8.87 -4.25
C LEU A 284 18.84 8.94 -3.31
N PRO A 285 17.94 9.92 -3.48
CA PRO A 285 16.76 10.00 -2.61
C PRO A 285 15.94 8.72 -2.69
N GLY A 286 15.72 8.06 -1.55
CA GLY A 286 15.00 6.78 -1.49
C GLY A 286 13.55 6.92 -1.03
N GLY A 287 12.74 5.94 -1.44
CA GLY A 287 11.34 5.82 -1.01
C GLY A 287 10.38 6.82 -1.65
N CYS A 288 9.10 6.73 -1.24
CA CYS A 288 8.04 7.57 -1.80
C CYS A 288 8.12 9.04 -1.35
N VAL A 289 8.78 9.35 -0.24
CA VAL A 289 9.00 10.73 0.21
C VAL A 289 9.82 11.52 -0.83
N ALA A 290 10.78 10.86 -1.46
CA ALA A 290 11.60 11.47 -2.49
C ALA A 290 10.89 11.64 -3.85
N ALA A 291 9.71 11.06 -4.02
CA ALA A 291 8.95 11.13 -5.27
C ALA A 291 8.18 12.47 -5.44
N GLY A 292 8.17 13.35 -4.42
CA GLY A 292 7.51 14.65 -4.48
C GLY A 292 6.01 14.51 -4.76
N ASP A 293 5.52 15.19 -5.80
CA ASP A 293 4.10 15.18 -6.18
C ASP A 293 3.54 13.81 -6.59
N ARG A 294 4.43 12.83 -6.81
CA ARG A 294 4.11 11.44 -7.14
C ARG A 294 4.17 10.51 -5.94
N GLY A 295 4.44 11.05 -4.74
CA GLY A 295 4.64 10.27 -3.51
C GLY A 295 3.40 9.47 -3.11
N PHE A 296 2.21 10.04 -3.20
CA PHE A 296 0.96 9.31 -2.93
C PHE A 296 0.73 8.16 -3.92
N PHE A 297 1.04 8.37 -5.19
CA PHE A 297 0.96 7.31 -6.20
C PHE A 297 2.00 6.21 -5.91
N CYS A 298 3.23 6.58 -5.56
CA CYS A 298 4.28 5.64 -5.16
C CYS A 298 3.83 4.78 -3.97
N ASP A 299 3.26 5.38 -2.93
CA ASP A 299 2.77 4.64 -1.76
C ASP A 299 1.58 3.73 -2.12
N TYR A 300 0.69 4.18 -3.00
CA TYR A 300 -0.39 3.34 -3.53
C TYR A 300 0.14 2.12 -4.31
N VAL A 301 1.20 2.28 -5.11
CA VAL A 301 1.86 1.14 -5.78
C VAL A 301 2.35 0.12 -4.77
N LEU A 302 3.00 0.57 -3.69
CA LEU A 302 3.49 -0.32 -2.64
C LEU A 302 2.37 -1.01 -1.88
N ASP A 303 1.27 -0.31 -1.59
CA ASP A 303 0.08 -0.88 -0.96
C ASP A 303 -0.59 -1.92 -1.89
N TYR A 304 -0.71 -1.61 -3.17
CA TYR A 304 -1.26 -2.51 -4.19
C TYR A 304 -0.43 -3.80 -4.30
N LEU A 305 0.90 -3.70 -4.34
CA LEU A 305 1.81 -4.85 -4.36
C LEU A 305 1.73 -5.68 -3.09
N ALA A 306 1.64 -5.03 -1.92
CA ALA A 306 1.49 -5.73 -0.65
C ALA A 306 0.21 -6.57 -0.60
N ARG A 307 -0.91 -6.02 -1.11
CA ARG A 307 -2.18 -6.77 -1.26
C ARG A 307 -2.07 -7.92 -2.26
N ALA A 308 -1.23 -7.80 -3.28
CA ALA A 308 -0.93 -8.85 -4.24
C ALA A 308 0.11 -9.87 -3.73
N GLY A 309 0.56 -9.77 -2.47
CA GLY A 309 1.51 -10.70 -1.85
C GLY A 309 2.99 -10.35 -2.03
N ILE A 310 3.30 -9.20 -2.62
CA ILE A 310 4.69 -8.71 -2.77
C ILE A 310 4.93 -7.62 -1.72
N SER A 311 5.60 -7.96 -0.62
CA SER A 311 5.80 -7.06 0.50
C SER A 311 6.71 -5.85 0.17
N LYS A 312 6.57 -4.76 0.93
CA LYS A 312 7.45 -3.57 0.83
C LYS A 312 8.92 -3.95 0.99
N GLU A 313 9.22 -4.93 1.84
CA GLU A 313 10.57 -5.43 2.04
C GLU A 313 11.10 -6.19 0.82
N GLN A 314 10.28 -7.06 0.22
CA GLN A 314 10.64 -7.74 -1.02
C GLN A 314 10.91 -6.73 -2.14
N VAL A 315 10.09 -5.68 -2.26
CA VAL A 315 10.34 -4.60 -3.21
C VAL A 315 11.66 -3.89 -2.91
N ALA A 316 11.95 -3.56 -1.66
CA ALA A 316 13.17 -2.84 -1.28
C ALA A 316 14.47 -3.65 -1.42
N ARG A 317 14.37 -4.97 -1.64
CA ARG A 317 15.52 -5.89 -1.79
C ARG A 317 15.61 -6.52 -3.18
N GLY A 318 14.51 -6.51 -3.93
CA GLY A 318 14.33 -7.35 -5.12
C GLY A 318 15.06 -6.87 -6.37
N GLY A 319 15.45 -5.61 -6.46
CA GLY A 319 16.05 -5.06 -7.67
C GLY A 319 15.06 -5.06 -8.85
N TYR A 320 13.78 -4.80 -8.56
CA TYR A 320 12.72 -4.79 -9.57
C TYR A 320 12.72 -3.50 -10.39
N LEU A 321 12.39 -3.63 -11.67
CA LEU A 321 11.91 -2.52 -12.47
C LEU A 321 10.38 -2.56 -12.48
N ILE A 322 9.76 -1.63 -11.75
CA ILE A 322 8.31 -1.50 -11.63
C ILE A 322 7.84 -0.44 -12.61
N ARG A 323 7.23 -0.86 -13.71
CA ARG A 323 6.64 0.01 -14.70
C ARG A 323 5.20 0.28 -14.30
N THR A 324 4.87 1.54 -14.07
CA THR A 324 3.56 1.97 -13.60
C THR A 324 2.69 2.52 -14.74
N THR A 325 1.41 2.74 -14.43
CA THR A 325 0.45 3.36 -15.33
C THR A 325 0.38 4.88 -15.19
N LEU A 326 1.19 5.49 -14.29
CA LEU A 326 1.24 6.92 -14.08
C LEU A 326 1.60 7.64 -15.39
N ASP A 327 0.71 8.47 -15.89
CA ASP A 327 0.95 9.32 -17.04
C ASP A 327 1.44 10.69 -16.55
N PRO A 328 2.67 11.10 -16.89
CA PRO A 328 3.23 12.35 -16.39
C PRO A 328 2.44 13.59 -16.84
N LYS A 329 1.80 13.57 -18.02
CA LYS A 329 0.95 14.67 -18.51
C LYS A 329 -0.32 14.77 -17.66
N VAL A 330 -0.97 13.64 -17.39
CA VAL A 330 -2.18 13.58 -16.56
C VAL A 330 -1.87 13.99 -15.14
N GLN A 331 -0.78 13.47 -14.54
CA GLN A 331 -0.35 13.82 -13.19
C GLN A 331 -0.07 15.31 -13.02
N MET A 332 0.63 15.91 -13.96
CA MET A 332 0.94 17.34 -13.97
C MET A 332 -0.34 18.18 -14.07
N SER A 333 -1.23 17.88 -15.02
CA SER A 333 -2.49 18.59 -15.18
C SER A 333 -3.36 18.54 -13.92
N VAL A 334 -3.43 17.37 -13.28
CA VAL A 334 -4.19 17.19 -12.03
C VAL A 334 -3.57 17.98 -10.88
N LYS A 335 -2.24 17.91 -10.72
CA LYS A 335 -1.55 18.62 -9.63
C LYS A 335 -1.67 20.14 -9.77
N GLU A 336 -1.46 20.68 -10.98
CA GLU A 336 -1.61 22.11 -11.27
C GLU A 336 -3.04 22.60 -11.00
N ALA A 337 -4.05 21.82 -11.38
CA ALA A 337 -5.44 22.18 -11.13
C ALA A 337 -5.78 22.15 -9.61
N ILE A 338 -5.29 21.16 -8.88
CA ILE A 338 -5.46 21.10 -7.42
C ILE A 338 -4.81 22.31 -6.76
N ASP A 339 -3.55 22.60 -7.07
CA ASP A 339 -2.78 23.67 -6.44
C ASP A 339 -3.34 25.07 -6.77
N LYS A 340 -3.96 25.23 -7.92
CA LYS A 340 -4.65 26.45 -8.33
C LYS A 340 -5.81 26.83 -7.38
N PHE A 341 -6.55 25.85 -6.87
CA PHE A 341 -7.72 26.08 -6.03
C PHE A 341 -7.48 25.78 -4.54
N ALA A 342 -6.49 24.91 -4.24
CA ALA A 342 -6.11 24.53 -2.88
C ALA A 342 -4.57 24.55 -2.75
N SER A 343 -4.02 25.63 -2.20
CA SER A 343 -2.57 25.75 -1.99
C SER A 343 -2.00 24.56 -1.19
N PRO A 344 -0.79 24.10 -1.47
CA PRO A 344 -0.11 23.04 -0.71
C PRO A 344 0.01 23.34 0.79
N THR A 345 0.13 24.63 1.15
CA THR A 345 0.27 25.09 2.53
C THR A 345 -1.04 25.50 3.18
N LEU A 346 -2.18 25.25 2.53
CA LEU A 346 -3.50 25.63 3.03
C LEU A 346 -3.76 24.95 4.39
N ASP A 347 -4.15 25.76 5.40
CA ASP A 347 -4.32 25.27 6.75
C ASP A 347 -5.54 24.38 6.90
N GLY A 348 -5.32 23.11 7.30
CA GLY A 348 -6.37 22.14 7.65
C GLY A 348 -7.31 21.74 6.53
N ILE A 349 -6.94 21.96 5.26
CA ILE A 349 -7.78 21.58 4.12
C ILE A 349 -6.96 20.80 3.11
N ALA A 350 -7.38 19.57 2.84
CA ALA A 350 -6.86 18.73 1.78
C ALA A 350 -7.80 18.71 0.57
N SER A 351 -7.20 18.68 -0.61
CA SER A 351 -7.86 18.43 -1.90
C SER A 351 -7.14 17.28 -2.60
N VAL A 352 -7.86 16.23 -2.91
CA VAL A 352 -7.29 15.03 -3.54
C VAL A 352 -8.04 14.69 -4.83
N MET A 353 -7.31 14.18 -5.81
CA MET A 353 -7.89 13.73 -7.07
C MET A 353 -7.14 12.52 -7.61
N SER A 354 -7.89 11.48 -7.99
CA SER A 354 -7.36 10.32 -8.70
C SER A 354 -8.03 10.21 -10.06
N VAL A 355 -7.23 9.90 -11.09
CA VAL A 355 -7.72 9.73 -12.47
C VAL A 355 -7.50 8.30 -12.91
N ILE A 356 -8.57 7.68 -13.41
CA ILE A 356 -8.56 6.30 -13.89
C ILE A 356 -8.94 6.31 -15.38
N LYS A 357 -8.20 5.55 -16.18
CA LYS A 357 -8.59 5.19 -17.54
C LYS A 357 -9.53 3.99 -17.46
N PRO A 358 -10.81 4.14 -17.84
CA PRO A 358 -11.75 3.03 -17.87
C PRO A 358 -11.34 1.97 -18.89
N GLY A 359 -11.74 0.73 -18.67
CA GLY A 359 -11.53 -0.37 -19.61
C GLY A 359 -12.22 -1.64 -19.14
N LYS A 360 -12.55 -2.52 -20.08
CA LYS A 360 -13.24 -3.79 -19.77
C LYS A 360 -12.31 -4.84 -19.14
N ASP A 361 -11.00 -4.69 -19.34
CA ASP A 361 -9.99 -5.66 -18.89
C ASP A 361 -9.10 -5.11 -17.76
N ALA A 362 -9.09 -3.78 -17.55
CA ALA A 362 -8.34 -3.13 -16.50
C ALA A 362 -8.83 -1.69 -16.28
N HIS A 363 -8.83 -1.24 -15.02
CA HIS A 363 -8.95 0.15 -14.63
C HIS A 363 -7.56 0.68 -14.28
N ARG A 364 -6.96 1.51 -15.15
CA ARG A 364 -5.58 1.97 -14.99
C ARG A 364 -5.54 3.31 -14.27
N VAL A 365 -4.84 3.39 -13.14
CA VAL A 365 -4.67 4.64 -12.40
C VAL A 365 -3.62 5.49 -13.11
N MET A 366 -4.06 6.55 -13.77
CA MET A 366 -3.22 7.42 -14.61
C MET A 366 -2.59 8.57 -13.81
N ALA A 367 -3.25 8.99 -12.72
CA ALA A 367 -2.75 10.04 -11.84
C ALA A 367 -3.35 9.89 -10.44
N MET A 368 -2.60 10.36 -9.46
CA MET A 368 -3.04 10.47 -8.07
C MET A 368 -2.32 11.65 -7.42
N ALA A 369 -3.05 12.68 -7.04
CA ALA A 369 -2.48 13.88 -6.48
C ALA A 369 -3.27 14.40 -5.28
N SER A 370 -2.57 15.14 -4.44
CA SER A 370 -3.10 15.96 -3.34
C SER A 370 -2.49 17.36 -3.43
N ASN A 371 -3.15 18.37 -2.84
CA ASN A 371 -2.47 19.63 -2.58
C ASN A 371 -1.34 19.45 -1.56
N ARG A 372 -1.45 18.48 -0.66
CA ARG A 372 -0.36 18.14 0.28
C ARG A 372 0.82 17.55 -0.47
N THR A 373 2.02 17.89 -0.03
CA THR A 373 3.24 17.17 -0.44
C THR A 373 3.36 15.88 0.35
N TYR A 374 3.72 14.78 -0.31
CA TYR A 374 4.00 13.53 0.38
C TYR A 374 5.35 13.61 1.08
N GLY A 375 5.35 13.71 2.40
CA GLY A 375 6.57 13.93 3.16
C GLY A 375 6.34 13.94 4.66
N LEU A 376 7.41 14.22 5.42
CA LEU A 376 7.46 14.12 6.88
C LEU A 376 7.56 15.48 7.58
N ASN A 377 7.65 16.57 6.84
CA ASN A 377 7.75 17.91 7.40
C ASN A 377 6.35 18.49 7.70
N SER A 378 5.87 18.30 8.93
CA SER A 378 4.57 18.80 9.38
C SER A 378 4.46 20.33 9.33
N ASP A 379 5.55 21.05 9.50
CA ASP A 379 5.57 22.53 9.44
C ASP A 379 5.32 23.06 8.02
N ALA A 380 5.75 22.28 7.03
CA ALA A 380 5.45 22.50 5.62
C ALA A 380 4.11 21.91 5.18
N ARG A 381 3.29 21.39 6.09
CA ARG A 381 2.01 20.71 5.83
C ARG A 381 2.16 19.46 4.97
N GLU A 382 3.32 18.81 5.02
CA GLU A 382 3.52 17.52 4.41
C GLU A 382 2.79 16.41 5.18
N THR A 383 2.44 15.34 4.48
CA THR A 383 1.84 14.15 5.10
C THR A 383 2.19 12.89 4.33
N VAL A 384 2.34 11.79 5.07
CA VAL A 384 2.43 10.42 4.53
C VAL A 384 1.11 9.65 4.70
N GLN A 385 0.05 10.32 5.20
CA GLN A 385 -1.25 9.71 5.27
C GLN A 385 -1.79 9.45 3.86
N PRO A 386 -2.34 8.28 3.56
CA PRO A 386 -2.76 7.89 2.22
C PRO A 386 -4.09 8.52 1.81
N GLN A 387 -4.21 9.85 1.95
CA GLN A 387 -5.45 10.62 1.76
C GLN A 387 -6.19 10.33 0.44
N PRO A 388 -5.53 10.17 -0.74
CA PRO A 388 -6.23 9.90 -1.98
C PRO A 388 -6.85 8.50 -2.09
N PHE A 389 -6.39 7.52 -1.29
CA PHE A 389 -6.81 6.12 -1.39
C PHE A 389 -7.17 5.47 -0.05
N SER A 390 -7.53 6.28 0.94
CA SER A 390 -8.07 5.84 2.23
C SER A 390 -9.42 6.51 2.52
N LEU A 391 -10.13 6.00 3.53
CA LEU A 391 -11.37 6.63 4.02
C LEU A 391 -11.01 7.91 4.79
N VAL A 392 -11.40 9.06 4.27
CA VAL A 392 -11.13 10.39 4.83
C VAL A 392 -12.34 11.31 4.76
N GLY A 393 -12.28 12.44 5.47
CA GLY A 393 -13.28 13.51 5.47
C GLY A 393 -14.62 13.11 6.10
N ASP A 394 -15.65 13.94 5.88
CA ASP A 394 -16.99 13.83 6.46
C ASP A 394 -18.05 13.33 5.45
N GLY A 395 -17.60 12.76 4.31
CA GLY A 395 -18.49 12.22 3.30
C GLY A 395 -18.53 13.02 1.99
N ALA A 396 -19.09 12.39 0.96
CA ALA A 396 -19.19 12.97 -0.38
C ALA A 396 -20.57 13.53 -0.70
N GLY A 397 -21.47 13.61 0.29
CA GLY A 397 -22.77 14.22 0.11
C GLY A 397 -23.59 13.57 -1.00
N SER A 398 -24.27 14.38 -1.77
CA SER A 398 -25.19 13.98 -2.84
C SER A 398 -24.61 13.12 -3.96
N ILE A 399 -23.31 12.88 -4.01
CA ILE A 399 -22.73 11.88 -4.96
C ILE A 399 -23.33 10.49 -4.70
N PHE A 400 -23.66 10.17 -3.46
CA PHE A 400 -24.24 8.87 -3.08
C PHE A 400 -25.65 8.63 -3.68
N LYS A 401 -26.31 9.65 -4.22
CA LYS A 401 -27.53 9.49 -5.03
C LYS A 401 -27.34 8.62 -6.25
N ILE A 402 -26.10 8.50 -6.76
CA ILE A 402 -25.73 7.56 -7.83
C ILE A 402 -26.08 6.11 -7.42
N PHE A 403 -25.70 5.71 -6.21
CA PHE A 403 -25.90 4.34 -5.72
C PHE A 403 -27.37 4.01 -5.50
N THR A 404 -28.12 4.98 -4.92
CA THR A 404 -29.56 4.88 -4.75
C THR A 404 -30.28 4.77 -6.10
N THR A 405 -29.85 5.56 -7.09
CA THR A 405 -30.42 5.50 -8.44
C THR A 405 -30.07 4.19 -9.13
N ALA A 406 -28.82 3.75 -9.08
CA ALA A 406 -28.39 2.47 -9.68
C ALA A 406 -29.20 1.29 -9.13
N ALA A 407 -29.39 1.24 -7.81
CA ALA A 407 -30.19 0.21 -7.17
C ALA A 407 -31.67 0.29 -7.58
N ALA A 408 -32.21 1.49 -7.74
CA ALA A 408 -33.58 1.68 -8.22
C ALA A 408 -33.74 1.26 -9.70
N LEU A 409 -32.78 1.55 -10.56
CA LEU A 409 -32.75 1.09 -11.95
C LEU A 409 -32.66 -0.43 -12.03
N GLU A 410 -31.84 -1.06 -11.19
CA GLU A 410 -31.75 -2.53 -11.09
C GLU A 410 -33.08 -3.16 -10.69
N MET A 411 -33.86 -2.46 -9.88
CA MET A 411 -35.21 -2.86 -9.50
C MET A 411 -36.28 -2.53 -10.56
N GLY A 412 -35.89 -2.04 -11.74
CA GLY A 412 -36.76 -1.78 -12.90
C GLY A 412 -37.32 -0.36 -13.00
N MET A 413 -36.78 0.60 -12.23
CA MET A 413 -37.10 2.01 -12.46
C MET A 413 -36.49 2.48 -13.78
N GLY A 414 -37.19 3.36 -14.51
CA GLY A 414 -36.64 4.06 -15.65
C GLY A 414 -36.17 5.47 -15.31
N ILE A 415 -35.23 6.02 -16.07
CA ILE A 415 -34.76 7.40 -15.87
C ILE A 415 -35.83 8.45 -16.16
N ASN A 416 -36.89 8.10 -16.91
CA ASN A 416 -38.06 8.94 -17.16
C ASN A 416 -39.09 8.93 -16.04
N THR A 417 -38.91 8.05 -15.03
CA THR A 417 -39.79 7.95 -13.86
C THR A 417 -39.86 9.30 -13.12
N GLN A 418 -41.08 9.76 -12.82
CA GLN A 418 -41.32 11.01 -12.12
C GLN A 418 -41.15 10.81 -10.60
N LEU A 419 -40.14 11.42 -10.05
CA LEU A 419 -39.90 11.47 -8.61
C LEU A 419 -40.67 12.67 -7.99
N GLN A 420 -41.39 12.43 -6.90
CA GLN A 420 -42.00 13.48 -6.12
C GLN A 420 -40.97 14.20 -5.27
N VAL A 421 -41.01 15.52 -5.27
CA VAL A 421 -40.03 16.39 -4.61
C VAL A 421 -40.73 17.33 -3.59
N PRO A 422 -41.22 16.78 -2.47
CA PRO A 422 -41.81 17.63 -1.42
C PRO A 422 -40.71 18.55 -0.80
N GLY A 423 -41.13 19.72 -0.31
CA GLY A 423 -40.17 20.63 0.36
C GLY A 423 -39.55 20.02 1.62
N PHE A 424 -40.28 19.14 2.29
CA PHE A 424 -39.87 18.42 3.51
C PHE A 424 -40.39 16.98 3.46
N PHE A 425 -39.60 16.02 3.98
CA PHE A 425 -39.98 14.62 4.01
C PHE A 425 -39.56 13.96 5.33
N GLN A 426 -40.44 13.15 5.89
CA GLN A 426 -40.23 12.35 7.09
C GLN A 426 -40.09 10.87 6.71
N ALA A 427 -38.89 10.36 6.76
CA ALA A 427 -38.56 8.97 6.43
C ALA A 427 -38.60 8.12 7.70
N LYS A 428 -39.78 7.58 8.05
CA LYS A 428 -39.97 6.74 9.22
C LYS A 428 -39.18 5.43 9.09
N GLY A 429 -38.49 5.04 10.18
CA GLY A 429 -37.71 3.80 10.24
C GLY A 429 -36.37 3.83 9.52
N LEU A 430 -35.91 4.97 9.02
CA LEU A 430 -34.63 5.15 8.33
C LEU A 430 -33.58 5.94 9.14
N GLY A 431 -33.54 5.70 10.44
CA GLY A 431 -32.69 6.40 11.38
C GLY A 431 -33.42 7.49 12.13
N SER A 432 -32.69 8.40 12.75
CA SER A 432 -33.19 9.54 13.49
C SER A 432 -32.55 10.83 13.00
N SER A 433 -33.16 11.95 13.32
CA SER A 433 -32.65 13.28 12.99
C SER A 433 -32.83 14.20 14.20
N ASP A 434 -31.83 15.03 14.48
CA ASP A 434 -31.87 16.04 15.55
C ASP A 434 -32.58 17.31 15.11
N THR A 435 -33.22 17.29 13.93
CA THR A 435 -34.00 18.43 13.41
C THR A 435 -35.16 18.75 14.36
N PRO A 436 -35.30 19.99 14.83
CA PRO A 436 -36.42 20.39 15.70
C PRO A 436 -37.76 20.02 15.10
N GLY A 437 -38.61 19.35 15.88
CA GLY A 437 -39.93 18.89 15.43
C GLY A 437 -39.92 17.56 14.63
N CYS A 438 -38.82 16.90 14.47
CA CYS A 438 -38.73 15.57 13.88
C CYS A 438 -39.20 14.50 14.90
N PRO A 439 -40.14 13.60 14.53
CA PRO A 439 -40.56 12.50 15.40
C PRO A 439 -39.39 11.55 15.70
N LYS A 440 -39.42 10.87 16.85
CA LYS A 440 -38.45 9.81 17.17
C LYS A 440 -38.45 8.71 16.11
N GLU A 441 -37.27 8.11 15.89
CA GLU A 441 -37.08 7.04 14.91
C GLU A 441 -37.48 7.45 13.47
N THR A 442 -37.41 8.74 13.19
CA THR A 442 -37.69 9.30 11.87
C THR A 442 -36.54 10.17 11.41
N TRP A 443 -36.11 9.92 10.20
CA TRP A 443 -35.14 10.77 9.53
C TRP A 443 -35.87 11.86 8.77
N CYS A 444 -35.70 13.11 9.18
CA CYS A 444 -36.33 14.28 8.59
C CYS A 444 -35.38 14.96 7.61
N VAL A 445 -35.86 15.23 6.41
CA VAL A 445 -35.06 15.76 5.30
C VAL A 445 -35.74 16.97 4.68
N ALA A 446 -35.01 18.05 4.52
CA ALA A 446 -35.41 19.21 3.76
C ALA A 446 -34.53 19.38 2.50
N ASN A 447 -35.04 20.12 1.53
CA ASN A 447 -34.24 20.52 0.37
C ASN A 447 -33.51 21.84 0.67
N ALA A 448 -32.28 21.98 0.15
CA ALA A 448 -31.49 23.20 0.25
C ALA A 448 -32.06 24.39 -0.57
N GLY A 449 -32.96 24.12 -1.50
CA GLY A 449 -33.53 25.11 -2.39
C GLY A 449 -34.99 24.83 -2.73
N ARG A 450 -35.56 25.63 -3.66
CA ARG A 450 -36.91 25.44 -4.20
C ARG A 450 -36.85 24.60 -5.47
N TYR A 451 -37.64 23.56 -5.53
CA TYR A 451 -37.72 22.64 -6.65
C TYR A 451 -39.14 22.52 -7.20
N ARG A 452 -39.29 22.04 -8.42
CA ARG A 452 -40.59 21.59 -8.93
C ARG A 452 -41.10 20.42 -8.07
N GLY A 453 -42.40 20.30 -7.87
CA GLY A 453 -42.98 19.24 -7.03
C GLY A 453 -42.81 17.84 -7.56
N SER A 454 -42.48 17.70 -8.85
CA SER A 454 -42.10 16.44 -9.51
C SER A 454 -41.10 16.70 -10.63
N MET A 455 -40.21 15.75 -10.87
CA MET A 455 -39.24 15.75 -11.97
C MET A 455 -38.74 14.33 -12.28
N ASN A 456 -38.26 14.08 -13.48
CA ASN A 456 -37.69 12.81 -13.85
C ASN A 456 -36.35 12.58 -13.13
N VAL A 457 -35.84 11.35 -13.20
CA VAL A 457 -34.59 10.96 -12.51
C VAL A 457 -33.38 11.75 -13.00
N THR A 458 -33.27 11.98 -14.30
CA THR A 458 -32.17 12.76 -14.90
C THR A 458 -32.15 14.19 -14.37
N ASP A 459 -33.28 14.88 -14.35
CA ASP A 459 -33.37 16.25 -13.82
C ASP A 459 -33.17 16.27 -12.28
N ALA A 460 -33.59 15.21 -11.60
CA ALA A 460 -33.37 15.05 -10.17
C ALA A 460 -31.87 14.81 -9.84
N LEU A 461 -31.13 14.05 -10.64
CA LEU A 461 -29.68 13.89 -10.49
C LEU A 461 -28.96 15.21 -10.75
N ALA A 462 -29.34 15.93 -11.81
CA ALA A 462 -28.73 17.21 -12.19
C ALA A 462 -28.95 18.30 -11.15
N THR A 463 -30.17 18.46 -10.60
CA THR A 463 -30.52 19.51 -9.63
C THR A 463 -30.40 19.07 -8.16
N SER A 464 -30.32 17.77 -7.93
CA SER A 464 -29.96 17.16 -6.64
C SER A 464 -30.88 17.41 -5.45
N PRO A 465 -32.27 17.40 -5.56
CA PRO A 465 -33.15 17.53 -4.42
C PRO A 465 -32.98 16.40 -3.41
N ASN A 466 -32.85 16.70 -2.12
CA ASN A 466 -32.64 15.70 -1.08
C ASN A 466 -33.86 14.82 -0.84
N THR A 467 -35.06 15.43 -0.79
CA THR A 467 -36.32 14.74 -0.44
C THR A 467 -36.73 13.69 -1.44
N ALA A 468 -36.41 13.89 -2.73
CA ALA A 468 -36.67 12.88 -3.77
C ALA A 468 -35.90 11.61 -3.52
N PHE A 469 -34.62 11.72 -3.17
CA PHE A 469 -33.76 10.58 -2.92
C PHE A 469 -33.96 9.95 -1.53
N ALA A 470 -34.37 10.73 -0.54
CA ALA A 470 -34.82 10.20 0.74
C ALA A 470 -36.08 9.32 0.58
N ARG A 471 -37.03 9.73 -0.28
CA ARG A 471 -38.16 8.89 -0.66
C ARG A 471 -37.72 7.66 -1.45
N LEU A 472 -36.76 7.83 -2.37
CA LEU A 472 -36.29 6.74 -3.21
C LEU A 472 -35.59 5.66 -2.38
N ILE A 473 -34.68 6.05 -1.45
CA ILE A 473 -34.01 5.05 -0.60
C ILE A 473 -34.99 4.38 0.38
N GLN A 474 -36.04 5.06 0.84
CA GLN A 474 -37.10 4.45 1.63
C GLN A 474 -37.82 3.35 0.82
N LEU A 475 -38.02 3.61 -0.47
CA LEU A 475 -38.73 2.69 -1.36
C LEU A 475 -37.89 1.43 -1.69
N ILE A 476 -36.59 1.63 -2.00
CA ILE A 476 -35.69 0.53 -2.41
C ILE A 476 -35.09 -0.23 -1.22
N GLY A 477 -35.01 0.43 -0.05
CA GLY A 477 -34.32 -0.06 1.14
C GLY A 477 -32.83 0.25 1.18
N VAL A 478 -32.33 0.61 2.37
CA VAL A 478 -30.93 0.95 2.61
C VAL A 478 -29.96 -0.16 2.21
N PRO A 479 -30.20 -1.46 2.55
CA PRO A 479 -29.26 -2.52 2.19
C PRO A 479 -28.94 -2.57 0.70
N ARG A 480 -29.94 -2.42 -0.18
CA ARG A 480 -29.71 -2.46 -1.64
C ARG A 480 -28.86 -1.32 -2.15
N ALA A 481 -29.06 -0.11 -1.60
CA ALA A 481 -28.25 1.05 -1.97
C ALA A 481 -26.78 0.88 -1.51
N VAL A 482 -26.56 0.33 -0.30
CA VAL A 482 -25.22 0.06 0.24
C VAL A 482 -24.52 -1.05 -0.54
N ASP A 483 -25.20 -2.16 -0.79
CA ASP A 483 -24.64 -3.27 -1.57
C ASP A 483 -24.31 -2.84 -3.00
N MET A 484 -25.13 -1.97 -3.60
CA MET A 484 -24.85 -1.37 -4.91
C MET A 484 -23.57 -0.51 -4.88
N ALA A 485 -23.37 0.29 -3.84
CA ALA A 485 -22.18 1.11 -3.69
C ALA A 485 -20.91 0.25 -3.57
N VAL A 486 -20.96 -0.80 -2.77
CA VAL A 486 -19.84 -1.75 -2.64
C VAL A 486 -19.57 -2.45 -3.98
N ARG A 487 -20.59 -2.93 -4.67
CA ARG A 487 -20.45 -3.59 -5.98
C ARG A 487 -19.85 -2.65 -7.02
N LEU A 488 -20.32 -1.41 -7.10
CA LEU A 488 -19.83 -0.43 -8.08
C LEU A 488 -18.39 0.02 -7.81
N GLY A 489 -17.88 -0.10 -6.56
CA GLY A 489 -16.47 0.15 -6.32
C GLY A 489 -16.09 0.71 -4.94
N LEU A 490 -17.02 1.06 -4.04
CA LEU A 490 -16.69 1.46 -2.67
C LEU A 490 -16.35 0.22 -1.81
N ARG A 491 -15.30 -0.51 -2.21
CA ARG A 491 -14.92 -1.80 -1.62
C ARG A 491 -14.49 -1.69 -0.17
N SER A 492 -13.82 -0.59 0.20
CA SER A 492 -13.40 -0.33 1.58
C SER A 492 -14.57 -0.31 2.57
N TYR A 493 -15.78 0.02 2.13
CA TYR A 493 -16.96 -0.02 2.99
C TYR A 493 -17.29 -1.42 3.52
N ALA A 494 -16.88 -2.47 2.80
CA ALA A 494 -17.07 -3.87 3.21
C ALA A 494 -15.89 -4.43 4.03
N PHE A 495 -14.81 -3.67 4.25
CA PHE A 495 -13.66 -4.19 5.00
C PHE A 495 -13.93 -4.19 6.51
N PRO A 496 -13.57 -5.26 7.22
CA PRO A 496 -13.69 -5.31 8.67
C PRO A 496 -13.01 -4.11 9.35
N GLY A 497 -13.63 -3.60 10.40
CA GLY A 497 -13.08 -2.51 11.21
C GLY A 497 -13.23 -1.11 10.62
N THR A 498 -13.82 -0.94 9.43
CA THR A 498 -14.03 0.40 8.84
C THR A 498 -15.14 1.18 9.54
N ALA A 499 -15.99 0.52 10.32
CA ALA A 499 -16.99 1.17 11.18
C ALA A 499 -16.39 1.87 12.41
N ARG A 500 -15.12 1.66 12.75
CA ARG A 500 -14.48 2.18 14.00
C ARG A 500 -14.49 3.71 14.14
N VAL A 501 -14.56 4.42 13.05
CA VAL A 501 -14.66 5.89 13.07
C VAL A 501 -15.99 6.34 13.71
N TYR A 502 -17.04 5.53 13.55
CA TYR A 502 -18.39 5.81 14.07
C TYR A 502 -18.68 5.03 15.35
N ASP A 503 -18.08 3.87 15.53
CA ASP A 503 -18.10 3.04 16.74
C ASP A 503 -16.68 2.48 16.99
N PRO A 504 -15.88 3.12 17.87
CA PRO A 504 -14.49 2.71 18.13
C PRO A 504 -14.34 1.27 18.63
N THR A 505 -15.39 0.68 19.15
CA THR A 505 -15.39 -0.70 19.68
C THR A 505 -15.77 -1.74 18.63
N SER A 506 -16.32 -1.30 17.50
CA SER A 506 -16.80 -2.19 16.46
C SER A 506 -15.67 -2.80 15.64
N GLY A 507 -15.73 -4.13 15.44
CA GLY A 507 -14.94 -4.84 14.44
C GLY A 507 -15.64 -4.94 13.08
N GLU A 508 -16.85 -4.38 12.94
CA GLU A 508 -17.69 -4.50 11.77
C GLU A 508 -17.22 -3.64 10.59
N SER A 509 -17.74 -3.94 9.41
CA SER A 509 -17.59 -3.08 8.24
C SER A 509 -18.55 -1.88 8.32
N LEU A 510 -18.17 -0.79 7.66
CA LEU A 510 -19.04 0.39 7.55
C LEU A 510 -20.35 0.04 6.82
N ALA A 511 -20.30 -0.81 5.80
CA ALA A 511 -21.47 -1.27 5.09
C ALA A 511 -22.45 -2.02 6.01
N ASP A 512 -21.94 -2.89 6.88
CA ASP A 512 -22.78 -3.64 7.82
C ASP A 512 -23.39 -2.74 8.88
N LEU A 513 -22.62 -1.80 9.44
CA LEU A 513 -23.14 -0.81 10.37
C LEU A 513 -24.32 -0.02 9.76
N ILE A 514 -24.15 0.50 8.54
CA ILE A 514 -25.18 1.29 7.84
C ILE A 514 -26.43 0.45 7.59
N LYS A 515 -26.27 -0.80 7.16
CA LYS A 515 -27.39 -1.73 6.91
C LYS A 515 -28.11 -2.11 8.19
N GLN A 516 -27.40 -2.45 9.27
CA GLN A 516 -27.99 -2.84 10.55
C GLN A 516 -28.78 -1.70 11.20
N GLN A 517 -28.25 -0.48 11.16
CA GLN A 517 -28.93 0.69 11.68
C GLN A 517 -29.94 1.31 10.72
N ASN A 518 -30.12 0.72 9.54
CA ASN A 518 -31.04 1.17 8.48
C ASN A 518 -30.92 2.67 8.20
N MET A 519 -29.69 3.17 8.05
CA MET A 519 -29.37 4.59 7.92
C MET A 519 -29.76 5.14 6.55
N GLY A 520 -30.96 5.71 6.41
CA GLY A 520 -31.44 6.32 5.17
C GLY A 520 -30.61 7.50 4.69
N SER A 521 -29.92 8.18 5.60
CA SER A 521 -28.96 9.23 5.30
C SER A 521 -27.84 8.80 4.36
N PHE A 522 -27.62 7.49 4.16
CA PHE A 522 -26.67 6.95 3.20
C PHE A 522 -26.80 7.58 1.80
N THR A 523 -28.04 7.83 1.34
CA THR A 523 -28.26 8.48 0.03
C THR A 523 -27.75 9.91 -0.06
N LEU A 524 -27.44 10.54 1.09
CA LEU A 524 -26.83 11.86 1.20
C LEU A 524 -25.35 11.82 1.62
N GLY A 525 -24.76 10.64 1.67
CA GLY A 525 -23.34 10.38 1.80
C GLY A 525 -22.63 11.03 2.99
N PRO A 526 -23.09 10.85 4.25
CA PRO A 526 -22.46 11.46 5.43
C PRO A 526 -21.30 10.62 6.01
N PHE A 527 -20.71 9.75 5.22
CA PHE A 527 -19.67 8.81 5.66
C PHE A 527 -18.36 9.08 4.96
N GLN A 528 -17.24 8.82 5.64
CA GLN A 528 -15.90 8.96 5.06
C GLN A 528 -15.81 8.33 3.68
N LEU A 529 -14.97 8.90 2.82
CA LEU A 529 -14.84 8.50 1.42
C LEU A 529 -13.40 8.17 1.06
N ASN A 530 -13.22 7.15 0.25
CA ASN A 530 -11.99 6.87 -0.49
C ASN A 530 -12.15 7.47 -1.91
N ALA A 531 -11.37 8.52 -2.21
CA ALA A 531 -11.48 9.25 -3.48
C ALA A 531 -11.07 8.38 -4.70
N LEU A 532 -10.10 7.49 -4.55
CA LEU A 532 -9.72 6.55 -5.59
C LEU A 532 -10.86 5.56 -5.90
N GLU A 533 -11.50 5.03 -4.86
CA GLU A 533 -12.66 4.14 -5.04
C GLU A 533 -13.83 4.85 -5.70
N LEU A 534 -14.07 6.14 -5.38
CA LEU A 534 -15.09 6.92 -6.07
C LEU A 534 -14.76 7.14 -7.54
N SER A 535 -13.48 7.40 -7.87
CA SER A 535 -13.01 7.45 -9.26
C SER A 535 -13.21 6.11 -9.96
N ASN A 536 -13.03 5.01 -9.24
CA ASN A 536 -13.24 3.65 -9.74
C ASN A 536 -14.72 3.32 -9.96
N VAL A 537 -15.62 3.83 -9.13
CA VAL A 537 -17.09 3.77 -9.37
C VAL A 537 -17.42 4.41 -10.71
N ALA A 538 -16.87 5.60 -10.97
CA ALA A 538 -17.04 6.29 -12.25
C ALA A 538 -16.46 5.49 -13.43
N ALA A 539 -15.27 4.87 -13.24
CA ALA A 539 -14.66 3.99 -14.24
C ALA A 539 -15.50 2.72 -14.48
N THR A 540 -16.11 2.14 -13.45
CA THR A 540 -17.03 1.00 -13.56
C THR A 540 -18.24 1.35 -14.44
N LEU A 541 -18.83 2.52 -14.23
CA LEU A 541 -19.95 2.99 -15.06
C LEU A 541 -19.50 3.28 -16.49
N ALA A 542 -18.34 3.93 -16.67
CA ALA A 542 -17.76 4.22 -17.99
C ALA A 542 -17.37 2.94 -18.76
N SER A 543 -17.06 1.85 -18.04
CA SER A 543 -16.73 0.52 -18.59
C SER A 543 -17.96 -0.35 -18.85
N GLY A 544 -19.17 0.22 -18.86
CA GLY A 544 -20.42 -0.52 -19.08
C GLY A 544 -20.75 -1.47 -17.94
N GLY A 545 -20.45 -1.11 -16.71
CA GLY A 545 -20.74 -1.88 -15.51
C GLY A 545 -19.76 -3.00 -15.19
N ILE A 546 -18.56 -2.95 -15.75
CA ILE A 546 -17.45 -3.85 -15.39
C ILE A 546 -16.59 -3.12 -14.35
N TRP A 547 -16.49 -3.70 -13.18
CA TRP A 547 -15.55 -3.29 -12.14
C TRP A 547 -14.23 -4.03 -12.33
N CYS A 548 -13.13 -3.29 -12.24
CA CYS A 548 -11.79 -3.86 -12.13
C CYS A 548 -11.09 -3.26 -10.91
N PRO A 549 -10.15 -3.95 -10.26
CA PRO A 549 -9.31 -3.32 -9.25
C PRO A 549 -8.52 -2.18 -9.90
N PRO A 550 -8.48 -0.97 -9.28
CA PRO A 550 -7.75 0.15 -9.84
C PRO A 550 -6.25 -0.15 -9.82
N SER A 551 -5.69 -0.49 -10.98
CA SER A 551 -4.31 -0.94 -11.11
C SER A 551 -3.35 0.22 -11.41
N PRO A 552 -2.31 0.44 -10.56
CA PRO A 552 -1.26 1.40 -10.82
C PRO A 552 -0.08 0.80 -11.60
N ILE A 553 -0.12 -0.50 -11.95
CA ILE A 553 1.02 -1.24 -12.49
C ILE A 553 0.73 -1.69 -13.91
N ASP A 554 1.69 -1.42 -14.81
CA ASP A 554 1.71 -1.97 -16.16
C ASP A 554 2.43 -3.33 -16.15
N LYS A 555 3.67 -3.39 -15.63
CA LYS A 555 4.44 -4.62 -15.48
C LYS A 555 5.57 -4.48 -14.46
N ILE A 556 6.00 -5.61 -13.92
CA ILE A 556 7.20 -5.72 -13.08
C ILE A 556 8.18 -6.68 -13.76
N VAL A 557 9.45 -6.31 -13.74
CA VAL A 557 10.54 -7.13 -14.26
C VAL A 557 11.56 -7.32 -13.13
N ASP A 558 12.01 -8.56 -12.94
CA ASP A 558 13.07 -8.87 -11.99
C ASP A 558 14.46 -8.46 -12.54
N ARG A 559 15.48 -8.56 -11.72
CA ARG A 559 16.89 -8.28 -12.09
C ARG A 559 17.43 -9.15 -13.23
N LYS A 560 16.81 -10.29 -13.52
CA LYS A 560 17.17 -11.21 -14.60
C LYS A 560 16.41 -10.94 -15.90
N GLY A 561 15.51 -9.94 -15.89
CA GLY A 561 14.67 -9.58 -17.02
C GLY A 561 13.38 -10.39 -17.15
N ASN A 562 13.06 -11.26 -16.17
CA ASN A 562 11.82 -12.02 -16.18
C ASN A 562 10.66 -11.18 -15.68
N GLN A 563 9.49 -11.38 -16.26
CA GLN A 563 8.27 -10.73 -15.77
C GLN A 563 7.81 -11.39 -14.47
N VAL A 564 7.58 -10.55 -13.44
CA VAL A 564 7.00 -10.95 -12.16
C VAL A 564 5.48 -10.81 -12.24
N PRO A 565 4.72 -11.89 -12.08
CA PRO A 565 3.27 -11.81 -12.11
C PRO A 565 2.74 -11.08 -10.86
N VAL A 566 1.77 -10.18 -11.08
CA VAL A 566 1.03 -9.52 -10.00
C VAL A 566 -0.38 -10.09 -10.00
N THR A 567 -0.68 -10.93 -9.02
CA THR A 567 -1.98 -11.57 -8.90
C THR A 567 -2.94 -10.66 -8.14
N THR A 568 -4.01 -10.24 -8.79
CA THR A 568 -5.07 -9.42 -8.21
C THR A 568 -6.44 -9.98 -8.53
N GLU A 569 -7.49 -9.41 -7.94
CA GLU A 569 -8.86 -9.75 -8.30
C GLU A 569 -9.09 -9.54 -9.80
N ALA A 570 -9.87 -10.44 -10.41
CA ALA A 570 -10.27 -10.30 -11.80
C ALA A 570 -11.32 -9.19 -11.96
N CYS A 571 -11.40 -8.63 -13.16
CA CYS A 571 -12.51 -7.74 -13.51
C CYS A 571 -13.82 -8.53 -13.53
N ASP A 572 -14.90 -7.91 -13.02
CA ASP A 572 -16.22 -8.54 -12.93
C ASP A 572 -17.33 -7.60 -13.39
N ARG A 573 -18.34 -8.14 -14.07
CA ARG A 573 -19.53 -7.39 -14.42
C ARG A 573 -20.47 -7.29 -13.21
N VAL A 574 -20.44 -6.14 -12.57
CA VAL A 574 -21.16 -5.90 -11.30
C VAL A 574 -22.57 -5.34 -11.50
N VAL A 575 -22.83 -4.75 -12.67
CA VAL A 575 -24.18 -4.37 -13.12
C VAL A 575 -24.33 -4.59 -14.62
N PRO A 576 -25.56 -4.78 -15.13
CA PRO A 576 -25.79 -4.88 -16.57
C PRO A 576 -25.29 -3.67 -17.35
N GLU A 577 -24.75 -3.89 -18.56
CA GLU A 577 -24.21 -2.82 -19.40
C GLU A 577 -25.26 -1.75 -19.70
N GLY A 578 -26.50 -2.17 -20.03
CA GLY A 578 -27.61 -1.25 -20.29
C GLY A 578 -27.95 -0.36 -19.09
N LEU A 579 -27.84 -0.89 -17.86
CA LEU A 579 -28.03 -0.10 -16.64
C LEU A 579 -26.91 0.96 -16.51
N ALA A 580 -25.65 0.53 -16.59
CA ALA A 580 -24.50 1.44 -16.47
C ALA A 580 -24.56 2.56 -17.51
N ASN A 581 -24.80 2.21 -18.77
CA ASN A 581 -24.88 3.16 -19.87
C ASN A 581 -26.04 4.15 -19.71
N THR A 582 -27.22 3.68 -19.30
CA THR A 582 -28.39 4.54 -19.09
C THR A 582 -28.21 5.45 -17.87
N LEU A 583 -27.57 4.96 -16.80
CA LEU A 583 -27.22 5.78 -15.64
C LEU A 583 -26.18 6.85 -16.01
N ALA A 584 -25.16 6.52 -16.84
CA ALA A 584 -24.22 7.50 -17.36
C ALA A 584 -24.96 8.65 -18.12
N ASN A 585 -25.94 8.30 -18.93
CA ASN A 585 -26.78 9.31 -19.59
C ASN A 585 -27.64 10.13 -18.61
N ALA A 586 -28.19 9.50 -17.54
CA ALA A 586 -28.93 10.22 -16.52
C ALA A 586 -28.06 11.21 -15.73
N LEU A 587 -26.74 10.99 -15.69
CA LEU A 587 -25.76 11.87 -15.05
C LEU A 587 -25.24 12.99 -15.97
N SER A 588 -25.72 13.09 -17.21
CA SER A 588 -25.14 13.99 -18.22
C SER A 588 -25.63 15.44 -18.17
N LYS A 589 -26.44 15.81 -17.18
CA LYS A 589 -26.99 17.18 -17.09
C LYS A 589 -26.48 17.97 -15.88
N ASP A 590 -25.61 17.43 -15.06
CA ASP A 590 -25.12 18.14 -13.86
C ASP A 590 -24.23 19.35 -14.21
N ASP A 591 -23.54 19.29 -15.34
CA ASP A 591 -22.67 20.34 -15.88
C ASP A 591 -23.36 21.32 -16.85
N GLN A 592 -24.70 21.20 -17.02
CA GLN A 592 -25.47 21.98 -18.01
C GLN A 592 -26.73 22.61 -17.39
N GLY A 593 -27.17 23.71 -17.98
CA GLY A 593 -28.46 24.35 -17.68
C GLY A 593 -28.61 24.70 -16.19
N SER A 594 -29.53 24.03 -15.48
CA SER A 594 -29.75 24.16 -14.04
C SER A 594 -29.01 23.16 -13.20
N GLY A 595 -28.09 22.39 -13.78
CA GLY A 595 -27.26 21.43 -13.07
C GLY A 595 -26.32 22.09 -12.06
N THR A 596 -25.97 21.35 -11.02
CA THR A 596 -25.25 21.91 -9.87
C THR A 596 -23.80 22.27 -10.18
N ALA A 597 -23.19 21.71 -11.25
CA ALA A 597 -21.85 22.04 -11.73
C ALA A 597 -21.81 22.97 -12.96
N ALA A 598 -22.97 23.36 -13.53
CA ALA A 598 -23.07 24.15 -14.76
C ALA A 598 -22.26 25.46 -14.72
N GLY A 599 -22.27 26.16 -13.57
CA GLY A 599 -21.48 27.39 -13.38
C GLY A 599 -19.98 27.17 -13.48
N SER A 600 -19.45 26.06 -12.94
CA SER A 600 -18.04 25.72 -12.99
C SER A 600 -17.61 25.21 -14.37
N ALA A 601 -18.44 24.39 -15.01
CA ALA A 601 -18.22 23.95 -16.39
C ALA A 601 -18.14 25.15 -17.36
N GLY A 602 -19.09 26.08 -17.25
CA GLY A 602 -19.10 27.32 -18.06
C GLY A 602 -17.90 28.22 -17.80
N ALA A 603 -17.49 28.38 -16.55
CA ALA A 603 -16.34 29.20 -16.18
C ALA A 603 -15.01 28.66 -16.76
N VAL A 604 -14.86 27.34 -16.85
CA VAL A 604 -13.70 26.71 -17.47
C VAL A 604 -13.88 26.58 -18.99
N GLY A 605 -15.12 26.72 -19.50
CA GLY A 605 -15.42 26.52 -20.91
C GLY A 605 -15.41 25.06 -21.34
N TRP A 606 -15.95 24.17 -20.52
CA TRP A 606 -16.20 22.78 -20.85
C TRP A 606 -17.44 22.66 -21.72
N THR A 607 -17.31 21.94 -22.83
CA THR A 607 -18.37 21.78 -23.83
C THR A 607 -18.58 20.33 -24.29
N LEU A 608 -17.77 19.41 -23.77
CA LEU A 608 -17.81 18.00 -24.17
C LEU A 608 -18.89 17.24 -23.37
N PRO A 609 -19.43 16.15 -23.91
CA PRO A 609 -20.30 15.27 -23.17
C PRO A 609 -19.63 14.74 -21.89
N LEU A 610 -20.36 14.81 -20.77
CA LEU A 610 -19.87 14.40 -19.47
C LEU A 610 -20.98 13.72 -18.68
N SER A 611 -20.64 12.67 -17.96
CA SER A 611 -21.46 12.11 -16.88
C SER A 611 -20.88 12.55 -15.55
N SER A 612 -21.64 13.27 -14.74
CA SER A 612 -21.10 13.88 -13.51
C SER A 612 -22.10 14.00 -12.37
N LYS A 613 -21.57 14.15 -11.16
CA LYS A 613 -22.36 14.43 -9.97
C LYS A 613 -21.56 15.24 -8.95
N THR A 614 -22.17 16.31 -8.49
CA THR A 614 -21.70 17.07 -7.34
C THR A 614 -22.15 16.44 -6.03
N GLY A 615 -21.37 16.68 -4.98
CA GLY A 615 -21.75 16.34 -3.61
C GLY A 615 -21.30 17.38 -2.60
N THR A 616 -22.16 17.65 -1.64
CA THR A 616 -21.94 18.60 -0.56
C THR A 616 -22.48 17.99 0.71
N THR A 617 -21.70 17.95 1.78
CA THR A 617 -22.19 17.56 3.10
C THR A 617 -22.94 18.72 3.76
N GLU A 618 -23.90 18.43 4.65
CA GLU A 618 -24.66 19.46 5.36
C GLU A 618 -23.77 20.34 6.25
N SER A 619 -22.69 19.76 6.77
CA SER A 619 -21.70 20.46 7.60
C SER A 619 -20.73 21.34 6.79
N HIS A 620 -20.70 21.23 5.46
CA HIS A 620 -19.69 21.82 4.58
C HIS A 620 -18.24 21.53 5.00
N ARG A 621 -17.97 20.43 5.71
CA ARG A 621 -16.64 19.99 6.13
C ARG A 621 -15.94 19.22 5.03
N SER A 622 -16.71 18.73 4.07
CA SER A 622 -16.22 18.08 2.87
C SER A 622 -17.18 18.28 1.70
N SER A 623 -16.64 18.25 0.51
CA SER A 623 -17.40 18.34 -0.74
C SER A 623 -16.64 17.65 -1.85
N GLY A 624 -17.34 17.11 -2.83
CA GLY A 624 -16.72 16.39 -3.93
C GLY A 624 -17.42 16.61 -5.27
N PHE A 625 -16.70 16.27 -6.31
CA PHE A 625 -17.21 16.18 -7.67
C PHE A 625 -16.66 14.92 -8.32
N VAL A 626 -17.52 14.11 -8.89
CA VAL A 626 -17.14 12.95 -9.71
C VAL A 626 -17.62 13.18 -11.13
N GLY A 627 -16.73 12.95 -12.10
CA GLY A 627 -17.04 13.07 -13.51
C GLY A 627 -16.33 12.01 -14.33
N PHE A 628 -16.96 11.56 -15.41
CA PHE A 628 -16.36 10.60 -16.32
C PHE A 628 -16.85 10.77 -17.77
N THR A 629 -15.95 10.44 -18.67
CA THR A 629 -16.18 10.27 -20.11
C THR A 629 -15.89 8.82 -20.49
N ASN A 630 -15.96 8.49 -21.76
CA ASN A 630 -15.49 7.21 -22.28
C ASN A 630 -13.95 7.02 -22.16
N HIS A 631 -13.18 8.07 -21.79
CA HIS A 631 -11.72 8.06 -21.75
C HIS A 631 -11.14 8.15 -20.34
N TYR A 632 -11.78 8.96 -19.49
CA TYR A 632 -11.31 9.24 -18.13
C TYR A 632 -12.44 9.21 -17.13
N ALA A 633 -12.14 8.72 -15.94
CA ALA A 633 -13.00 8.77 -14.76
C ALA A 633 -12.20 9.35 -13.59
N ALA A 634 -12.73 10.38 -12.95
CA ALA A 634 -12.03 11.05 -11.87
C ALA A 634 -12.98 11.61 -10.83
N ALA A 635 -12.51 11.64 -9.58
CA ALA A 635 -13.18 12.30 -8.46
C ALA A 635 -12.22 13.28 -7.80
N ASN A 636 -12.63 14.54 -7.66
CA ASN A 636 -11.97 15.50 -6.79
C ASN A 636 -12.75 15.60 -5.48
N TYR A 637 -12.03 15.52 -4.37
CA TYR A 637 -12.59 15.54 -3.04
C TYR A 637 -11.81 16.51 -2.16
N ILE A 638 -12.52 17.51 -1.59
CA ILE A 638 -11.98 18.53 -0.68
C ILE A 638 -12.58 18.30 0.69
N PHE A 639 -11.74 18.27 1.72
CA PHE A 639 -12.15 17.98 3.10
C PHE A 639 -11.23 18.64 4.13
N ASP A 640 -11.75 18.82 5.35
CA ASP A 640 -10.93 19.22 6.50
C ASP A 640 -10.09 18.01 6.94
N ASP A 641 -8.76 18.14 6.90
CA ASP A 641 -7.79 17.09 7.24
C ASP A 641 -7.23 17.20 8.67
N THR A 642 -7.89 17.97 9.52
CA THR A 642 -7.51 18.11 10.92
C THR A 642 -8.21 17.11 11.84
N GLY A 643 -7.70 16.94 13.06
CA GLY A 643 -8.35 16.13 14.09
C GLY A 643 -9.67 16.74 14.64
N THR A 644 -9.93 18.01 14.33
CA THR A 644 -11.16 18.74 14.75
C THR A 644 -11.80 19.38 13.52
N PRO A 645 -12.53 18.61 12.68
CA PRO A 645 -13.09 19.11 11.45
C PRO A 645 -14.06 20.29 11.65
N SER A 646 -13.89 21.33 10.83
CA SER A 646 -14.75 22.51 10.80
C SER A 646 -15.32 22.75 9.39
N GLY A 647 -16.27 23.67 9.27
CA GLY A 647 -16.78 24.06 7.96
C GLY A 647 -15.71 24.68 7.08
N ILE A 648 -15.82 24.49 5.78
CA ILE A 648 -14.93 25.05 4.76
C ILE A 648 -15.69 26.13 4.00
N CYS A 649 -15.07 27.32 3.90
CA CYS A 649 -15.57 28.43 3.09
C CYS A 649 -14.85 28.51 1.75
N SER A 650 -15.64 28.79 0.70
CA SER A 650 -15.19 29.01 -0.70
C SER A 650 -14.65 30.42 -0.91
N PHE A 651 -13.87 30.57 -1.97
CA PHE A 651 -13.44 31.83 -2.59
C PHE A 651 -12.81 32.89 -1.64
N PRO A 652 -11.57 32.67 -1.11
CA PRO A 652 -10.70 31.51 -1.24
C PRO A 652 -11.07 30.42 -0.23
N LEU A 653 -10.62 29.21 -0.50
CA LEU A 653 -10.78 28.08 0.44
C LEU A 653 -10.12 28.43 1.79
N ARG A 654 -10.86 28.24 2.87
CA ARG A 654 -10.38 28.41 4.25
C ARG A 654 -11.30 27.69 5.22
N ARG A 655 -10.77 27.31 6.36
CA ARG A 655 -11.61 26.84 7.47
C ARG A 655 -12.46 27.97 8.03
N CYS A 656 -13.69 27.69 8.41
CA CYS A 656 -14.64 28.66 8.94
C CYS A 656 -15.75 27.97 9.77
N GLY A 657 -16.55 28.73 10.52
CA GLY A 657 -17.53 28.16 11.45
C GLY A 657 -18.66 27.40 10.76
N SER A 658 -19.37 28.05 9.81
CA SER A 658 -20.56 27.44 9.17
C SER A 658 -20.31 26.81 7.80
N GLY A 659 -19.22 27.16 7.13
CA GLY A 659 -18.90 26.65 5.77
C GLY A 659 -19.90 27.11 4.69
N ASN A 660 -19.42 27.11 3.45
CA ASN A 660 -20.21 27.27 2.23
C ASN A 660 -19.56 26.63 1.00
N LEU A 661 -18.69 25.63 1.24
CA LEU A 661 -18.09 24.86 0.16
C LEU A 661 -19.13 23.93 -0.46
N TYR A 662 -19.39 24.10 -1.75
CA TYR A 662 -20.29 23.25 -2.53
C TYR A 662 -19.50 22.40 -3.55
N GLY A 663 -19.98 21.20 -3.85
CA GLY A 663 -19.37 20.33 -4.85
C GLY A 663 -19.31 20.95 -6.24
N GLY A 664 -20.26 21.82 -6.56
CA GLY A 664 -20.27 22.59 -7.81
C GLY A 664 -19.32 23.78 -7.86
N SER A 665 -18.60 24.10 -6.77
CA SER A 665 -17.60 25.19 -6.73
C SER A 665 -16.18 24.65 -6.97
N GLU A 666 -15.27 24.76 -5.99
CA GLU A 666 -13.87 24.34 -6.17
C GLU A 666 -13.70 22.87 -6.55
N PRO A 667 -14.46 21.90 -6.00
CA PRO A 667 -14.29 20.51 -6.45
C PRO A 667 -14.56 20.33 -7.95
N ALA A 668 -15.66 20.89 -8.46
CA ALA A 668 -15.99 20.81 -9.89
C ALA A 668 -15.00 21.60 -10.75
N ARG A 669 -14.59 22.81 -10.32
CA ARG A 669 -13.61 23.62 -11.04
C ARG A 669 -12.27 22.91 -11.18
N THR A 670 -11.76 22.34 -10.07
CA THR A 670 -10.53 21.56 -10.08
C THR A 670 -10.62 20.42 -11.08
N TRP A 671 -11.74 19.71 -11.11
CA TRP A 671 -11.96 18.63 -12.06
C TRP A 671 -11.95 19.13 -13.51
N PHE A 672 -12.71 20.18 -13.82
CA PHE A 672 -12.77 20.70 -15.19
C PHE A 672 -11.43 21.27 -15.68
N GLU A 673 -10.71 22.00 -14.82
CA GLU A 673 -9.37 22.51 -15.15
C GLU A 673 -8.39 21.38 -15.42
N ALA A 674 -8.39 20.33 -14.58
CA ALA A 674 -7.52 19.18 -14.75
C ALA A 674 -7.83 18.40 -16.04
N MET A 675 -9.11 18.20 -16.34
CA MET A 675 -9.52 17.27 -17.38
C MET A 675 -9.67 17.92 -18.76
N LYS A 676 -9.90 19.24 -18.84
CA LYS A 676 -10.09 19.94 -20.12
C LYS A 676 -8.92 19.77 -21.09
N PRO A 677 -7.64 19.92 -20.69
CA PRO A 677 -6.51 19.74 -21.62
C PRO A 677 -6.25 18.28 -22.02
N LEU A 678 -6.91 17.33 -21.36
CA LEU A 678 -6.73 15.88 -21.55
C LEU A 678 -7.90 15.22 -22.27
N ALA A 679 -9.05 15.89 -22.33
CA ALA A 679 -10.32 15.26 -22.65
C ALA A 679 -10.37 14.56 -24.02
N THR A 680 -9.58 15.02 -24.98
CA THR A 680 -9.54 14.48 -26.35
C THR A 680 -8.30 13.65 -26.65
N ASP A 681 -7.47 13.34 -25.65
CA ASP A 681 -6.21 12.61 -25.86
C ASP A 681 -6.41 11.21 -26.47
N PHE A 682 -7.56 10.57 -26.24
CA PHE A 682 -7.89 9.25 -26.77
C PHE A 682 -9.01 9.26 -27.83
N GLY A 683 -9.28 10.42 -28.43
CA GLY A 683 -10.26 10.57 -29.48
C GLY A 683 -11.56 11.26 -29.07
N GLU A 684 -12.66 10.97 -29.79
CA GLU A 684 -13.93 11.61 -29.57
C GLU A 684 -14.57 11.23 -28.24
N VAL A 685 -15.09 12.25 -27.55
CA VAL A 685 -15.85 12.07 -26.29
C VAL A 685 -17.32 11.91 -26.64
N HIS A 686 -17.92 10.82 -26.16
CA HIS A 686 -19.34 10.53 -26.38
C HIS A 686 -19.97 9.88 -25.16
N LEU A 687 -21.28 9.99 -25.03
CA LEU A 687 -22.05 9.22 -24.06
C LEU A 687 -22.35 7.83 -24.63
N PRO A 688 -22.41 6.79 -23.79
CA PRO A 688 -22.78 5.46 -24.22
C PRO A 688 -24.27 5.42 -24.66
N PRO A 689 -24.67 4.45 -25.50
CA PRO A 689 -26.08 4.30 -25.90
C PRO A 689 -26.93 3.86 -24.70
N THR A 690 -28.14 4.42 -24.60
CA THR A 690 -29.10 4.04 -23.57
C THR A 690 -29.80 2.73 -23.89
N ASP A 691 -30.25 2.03 -22.87
CA ASP A 691 -31.09 0.83 -23.00
C ASP A 691 -32.55 1.18 -22.68
N PRO A 692 -33.52 0.95 -23.58
CA PRO A 692 -34.93 1.29 -23.38
C PRO A 692 -35.51 0.73 -22.06
N ARG A 693 -35.05 -0.41 -21.61
CA ARG A 693 -35.50 -1.02 -20.35
C ARG A 693 -35.25 -0.14 -19.14
N TYR A 694 -34.17 0.66 -19.16
CA TYR A 694 -33.79 1.57 -18.10
C TYR A 694 -34.15 3.02 -18.39
N VAL A 695 -34.59 3.34 -19.64
CA VAL A 695 -35.11 4.65 -20.00
C VAL A 695 -36.54 4.79 -19.49
N ASP A 696 -37.42 3.87 -19.87
CA ASP A 696 -38.84 3.93 -19.56
C ASP A 696 -39.20 3.13 -18.31
N GLY A 697 -38.36 2.13 -17.98
CA GLY A 697 -38.61 1.20 -16.90
C GLY A 697 -39.77 0.22 -17.20
N ALA A 698 -40.04 -0.65 -16.24
CA ALA A 698 -41.17 -1.53 -16.34
C ALA A 698 -42.39 -0.90 -15.67
N SER A 699 -43.62 -1.30 -16.12
CA SER A 699 -44.87 -0.86 -15.52
C SER A 699 -44.95 -1.32 -14.04
N GLY A 700 -45.12 -0.42 -13.10
CA GLY A 700 -45.14 -0.74 -11.67
C GLY A 700 -46.50 -0.53 -11.02
N GLY A 701 -46.71 -1.19 -9.90
CA GLY A 701 -47.90 -1.07 -9.10
C GLY A 701 -47.74 -1.55 -7.66
N ARG A 702 -48.84 -1.59 -6.96
CA ARG A 702 -48.86 -2.16 -5.61
C ARG A 702 -48.91 -3.69 -5.74
N VAL A 703 -47.94 -4.36 -5.11
CA VAL A 703 -47.94 -5.82 -5.06
C VAL A 703 -49.23 -6.31 -4.39
N PRO A 704 -50.01 -7.19 -5.08
CA PRO A 704 -51.18 -7.75 -4.45
C PRO A 704 -50.80 -8.57 -3.22
N ASP A 705 -51.63 -8.51 -2.19
CA ASP A 705 -51.48 -9.42 -1.07
C ASP A 705 -51.75 -10.85 -1.53
N VAL A 706 -50.78 -11.72 -1.37
CA VAL A 706 -50.83 -13.15 -1.72
C VAL A 706 -50.68 -14.03 -0.50
N SER A 707 -50.67 -13.43 0.71
CA SER A 707 -50.68 -14.22 1.96
C SER A 707 -51.86 -15.19 1.98
N SER A 708 -51.65 -16.36 2.54
CA SER A 708 -52.64 -17.42 2.63
C SER A 708 -53.00 -18.13 1.30
N LEU A 709 -52.44 -17.74 0.16
CA LEU A 709 -52.59 -18.47 -1.09
C LEU A 709 -51.60 -19.65 -1.14
N LYS A 710 -51.91 -20.65 -1.97
CA LYS A 710 -50.90 -21.64 -2.36
C LYS A 710 -49.85 -20.98 -3.26
N VAL A 711 -48.62 -21.46 -3.24
CA VAL A 711 -47.49 -20.89 -4.00
C VAL A 711 -47.82 -20.66 -5.48
N ASP A 712 -48.43 -21.64 -6.13
CA ASP A 712 -48.80 -21.52 -7.56
C ASP A 712 -49.88 -20.46 -7.79
N ALA A 713 -50.88 -20.38 -6.93
CA ALA A 713 -51.93 -19.37 -7.01
C ALA A 713 -51.36 -17.96 -6.71
N ALA A 714 -50.46 -17.84 -5.74
CA ALA A 714 -49.71 -16.61 -5.45
C ALA A 714 -48.88 -16.17 -6.66
N ARG A 715 -48.15 -17.09 -7.27
CA ARG A 715 -47.38 -16.87 -8.49
C ARG A 715 -48.23 -16.38 -9.65
N GLN A 716 -49.35 -17.03 -9.88
CA GLN A 716 -50.27 -16.66 -10.95
C GLN A 716 -50.86 -15.26 -10.71
N ARG A 717 -51.32 -14.97 -9.49
CA ARG A 717 -51.88 -13.66 -9.12
C ARG A 717 -50.88 -12.52 -9.30
N LEU A 718 -49.61 -12.78 -8.99
CA LEU A 718 -48.54 -11.80 -9.19
C LEU A 718 -48.24 -11.57 -10.68
N LYS A 719 -48.23 -12.64 -11.49
CA LYS A 719 -48.07 -12.55 -12.95
C LYS A 719 -49.23 -11.85 -13.62
N ASP A 720 -50.47 -12.15 -13.22
CA ASP A 720 -51.65 -11.47 -13.73
C ASP A 720 -51.71 -9.97 -13.39
N ALA A 721 -51.07 -9.58 -12.28
CA ALA A 721 -50.86 -8.19 -11.90
C ALA A 721 -49.67 -7.53 -12.61
N GLY A 722 -49.01 -8.24 -13.56
CA GLY A 722 -47.95 -7.68 -14.39
C GLY A 722 -46.53 -7.74 -13.78
N PHE A 723 -46.35 -8.50 -12.69
CA PHE A 723 -45.05 -8.61 -12.03
C PHE A 723 -44.24 -9.82 -12.53
N GLN A 724 -42.91 -9.66 -12.54
CA GLN A 724 -41.97 -10.77 -12.68
C GLN A 724 -41.85 -11.49 -11.34
N VAL A 725 -41.92 -12.84 -11.33
CA VAL A 725 -41.86 -13.63 -10.11
C VAL A 725 -40.63 -14.55 -10.16
N ALA A 726 -39.85 -14.59 -9.10
CA ALA A 726 -38.69 -15.46 -8.97
C ALA A 726 -39.09 -16.94 -9.09
N ASP A 727 -38.28 -17.77 -9.71
CA ASP A 727 -38.56 -19.16 -9.96
C ASP A 727 -38.72 -20.00 -8.67
N GLN A 728 -37.97 -19.65 -7.64
CA GLN A 728 -37.99 -20.34 -6.35
C GLN A 728 -38.51 -19.40 -5.24
N PRO A 729 -39.45 -19.89 -4.37
CA PRO A 729 -39.82 -19.15 -3.19
C PRO A 729 -38.67 -19.14 -2.15
N THR A 730 -38.64 -18.13 -1.30
CA THR A 730 -37.70 -18.03 -0.18
C THR A 730 -38.36 -18.45 1.12
N SER A 731 -37.70 -19.34 1.88
CA SER A 731 -38.16 -19.71 3.22
C SER A 731 -37.81 -18.64 4.24
N VAL A 732 -38.80 -18.17 5.02
CA VAL A 732 -38.62 -17.17 6.09
C VAL A 732 -39.24 -17.69 7.39
N ASN A 733 -38.70 -17.29 8.51
CA ASN A 733 -39.29 -17.67 9.81
C ASN A 733 -40.63 -16.96 10.02
N SER A 734 -41.67 -17.74 10.36
CA SER A 734 -43.01 -17.26 10.53
C SER A 734 -43.79 -18.16 11.50
N TYR A 735 -44.83 -17.62 12.12
CA TYR A 735 -45.75 -18.38 12.96
C TYR A 735 -46.74 -19.23 12.15
N GLU A 736 -46.79 -19.03 10.83
CA GLU A 736 -47.65 -19.81 9.95
C GLU A 736 -47.09 -21.22 9.73
N PRO A 737 -47.94 -22.19 9.34
CA PRO A 737 -47.50 -23.55 9.04
C PRO A 737 -46.43 -23.60 7.96
N TYR A 738 -45.58 -24.61 8.03
CA TYR A 738 -44.50 -24.84 7.04
C TYR A 738 -45.06 -24.85 5.60
N GLY A 739 -44.42 -24.08 4.72
CA GLY A 739 -44.80 -23.97 3.31
C GLY A 739 -45.96 -23.03 3.01
N ALA A 740 -46.61 -22.45 4.02
CA ALA A 740 -47.62 -21.41 3.82
C ALA A 740 -47.01 -20.13 3.25
N VAL A 741 -47.65 -19.52 2.25
CA VAL A 741 -47.21 -18.20 1.74
C VAL A 741 -47.50 -17.13 2.78
N VAL A 742 -46.47 -16.46 3.23
CA VAL A 742 -46.55 -15.41 4.28
C VAL A 742 -46.36 -14.01 3.73
N GLY A 743 -46.14 -13.87 2.43
CA GLY A 743 -46.02 -12.59 1.76
C GLY A 743 -45.05 -12.63 0.59
N THR A 744 -44.50 -11.47 0.24
CA THR A 744 -43.58 -11.30 -0.87
C THR A 744 -42.41 -10.39 -0.46
N THR A 745 -41.29 -10.56 -1.15
CA THR A 745 -40.17 -9.66 -1.10
C THR A 745 -39.82 -9.22 -2.52
N PRO A 746 -39.85 -7.90 -2.86
CA PRO A 746 -40.44 -6.82 -2.07
C PRO A 746 -41.97 -6.90 -1.91
N SER A 747 -42.52 -6.09 -1.02
CA SER A 747 -43.98 -6.01 -0.75
C SER A 747 -44.44 -4.54 -0.79
N GLY A 748 -45.72 -4.27 -0.86
CA GLY A 748 -46.31 -2.95 -0.90
C GLY A 748 -46.18 -2.27 -2.27
N GLN A 749 -45.94 -0.98 -2.32
CA GLN A 749 -45.74 -0.25 -3.56
C GLN A 749 -44.28 -0.42 -4.00
N ILE A 750 -44.06 -0.99 -5.16
CA ILE A 750 -42.76 -1.34 -5.67
C ILE A 750 -42.47 -0.61 -6.98
N ILE A 751 -41.17 -0.53 -7.27
CA ILE A 751 -40.64 0.01 -8.53
C ILE A 751 -40.96 -0.96 -9.67
N PRO A 752 -41.36 -0.48 -10.84
CA PRO A 752 -41.56 -1.26 -12.03
C PRO A 752 -40.40 -2.21 -12.33
N GLY A 753 -40.71 -3.44 -12.71
CA GLY A 753 -39.71 -4.46 -13.08
C GLY A 753 -39.04 -5.21 -11.93
N SER A 754 -39.35 -4.90 -10.70
CA SER A 754 -38.91 -5.70 -9.56
C SER A 754 -39.29 -7.18 -9.72
N ILE A 755 -38.30 -8.08 -9.54
CA ILE A 755 -38.57 -9.49 -9.43
C ILE A 755 -39.12 -9.75 -8.03
N ILE A 756 -40.37 -10.25 -7.95
CA ILE A 756 -41.02 -10.57 -6.69
C ILE A 756 -40.70 -12.00 -6.29
N THR A 757 -40.12 -12.17 -5.13
CA THR A 757 -39.94 -13.48 -4.52
C THR A 757 -41.09 -13.78 -3.56
N ILE A 758 -41.72 -14.95 -3.68
CA ILE A 758 -42.75 -15.40 -2.76
C ILE A 758 -42.04 -15.91 -1.49
N ASN A 759 -42.48 -15.43 -0.35
CA ASN A 759 -41.96 -15.88 0.94
C ASN A 759 -42.87 -16.98 1.48
N ILE A 760 -42.29 -18.13 1.85
CA ILE A 760 -43.00 -19.23 2.47
C ILE A 760 -42.51 -19.44 3.90
N SER A 761 -43.39 -19.83 4.79
CA SER A 761 -43.07 -20.13 6.17
C SER A 761 -42.09 -21.29 6.30
N SER A 762 -41.05 -21.16 7.10
CA SER A 762 -40.19 -22.27 7.54
C SER A 762 -40.83 -23.12 8.65
N GLY A 763 -42.00 -22.73 9.18
CA GLY A 763 -42.60 -23.36 10.36
C GLY A 763 -41.84 -23.05 11.66
N ILE A 764 -40.83 -22.21 11.61
CA ILE A 764 -40.05 -21.81 12.77
C ILE A 764 -40.49 -20.39 13.14
N ALA A 765 -40.86 -20.16 14.40
CA ALA A 765 -41.21 -18.82 14.88
C ALA A 765 -40.02 -17.86 14.65
N PRO A 766 -40.28 -16.58 14.26
CA PRO A 766 -39.24 -15.58 14.21
C PRO A 766 -38.58 -15.47 15.60
N ALA A 767 -37.24 -15.41 15.64
CA ALA A 767 -36.57 -15.12 16.89
C ALA A 767 -37.13 -13.80 17.43
N PRO A 768 -37.43 -13.68 18.74
CA PRO A 768 -37.79 -12.41 19.32
C PRO A 768 -36.66 -11.40 18.94
N PRO A 769 -36.99 -10.17 18.61
CA PRO A 769 -35.97 -9.18 18.32
C PRO A 769 -35.02 -9.18 19.50
N ALA A 770 -33.73 -9.36 19.21
CA ALA A 770 -32.69 -9.29 20.24
C ALA A 770 -32.93 -8.00 21.01
N PRO A 771 -32.96 -8.05 22.36
CA PRO A 771 -33.11 -6.84 23.13
C PRO A 771 -32.02 -5.89 22.64
N VAL A 772 -32.44 -4.78 22.07
CA VAL A 772 -31.53 -3.69 21.70
C VAL A 772 -30.87 -3.30 23.01
N GLN A 773 -29.63 -3.75 23.20
CA GLN A 773 -28.81 -3.21 24.28
C GLN A 773 -28.59 -1.75 23.86
N ARG A 774 -29.45 -0.90 24.38
CA ARG A 774 -29.25 0.55 24.36
C ARG A 774 -27.99 0.77 25.17
N GLY A 775 -26.86 0.96 24.49
CA GLY A 775 -25.76 1.67 25.09
C GLY A 775 -26.32 3.02 25.59
N PRO A 776 -25.82 3.55 26.69
CA PRO A 776 -26.35 4.77 27.24
C PRO A 776 -26.29 5.86 26.18
N ILE A 777 -27.48 6.43 25.86
CA ILE A 777 -27.59 7.66 25.08
C ILE A 777 -26.92 8.72 25.94
N VAL A 778 -25.74 9.18 25.56
CA VAL A 778 -25.15 10.38 26.16
C VAL A 778 -26.00 11.54 25.66
N ALA A 779 -26.87 12.02 26.53
CA ALA A 779 -27.60 13.24 26.28
C ALA A 779 -26.57 14.37 26.10
N ALA A 780 -26.62 15.05 24.97
CA ALA A 780 -25.93 16.31 24.78
C ALA A 780 -26.50 17.37 25.75
N GLY A 781 -25.71 17.70 26.75
CA GLY A 781 -26.10 18.71 27.70
C GLY A 781 -25.13 18.78 28.89
N GLY A 782 -24.02 19.46 28.72
CA GLY A 782 -23.07 19.74 29.79
C GLY A 782 -21.63 19.74 29.24
N GLN A 783 -21.07 20.92 29.07
CA GLN A 783 -19.67 21.15 28.81
C GLN A 783 -18.84 20.57 29.96
N SER A 784 -18.30 19.41 29.76
CA SER A 784 -17.12 18.92 30.50
C SER A 784 -15.99 18.80 29.48
N GLU A 785 -14.90 19.50 29.73
CA GLU A 785 -13.66 19.38 28.98
C GLU A 785 -13.26 17.90 28.84
N PRO A 786 -12.85 17.44 27.64
CA PRO A 786 -12.33 16.10 27.49
C PRO A 786 -11.07 15.94 28.33
N ALA A 787 -10.99 14.89 29.11
CA ALA A 787 -9.77 14.50 29.81
C ALA A 787 -8.63 14.33 28.79
N PRO A 788 -7.41 14.83 29.10
CA PRO A 788 -6.28 14.71 28.20
C PRO A 788 -5.98 13.22 27.96
N PRO A 789 -5.57 12.87 26.74
CA PRO A 789 -5.19 11.50 26.42
C PRO A 789 -4.04 11.02 27.32
N PRO A 790 -3.98 9.76 27.70
CA PRO A 790 -2.89 9.23 28.49
C PRO A 790 -1.54 9.43 27.79
N PRO A 791 -0.49 9.79 28.52
CA PRO A 791 0.82 10.06 27.94
C PRO A 791 1.35 8.81 27.22
N LEU A 792 1.92 9.02 26.03
CA LEU A 792 2.55 7.99 25.24
C LEU A 792 3.87 7.57 25.91
N VAL A 793 3.94 6.34 26.40
CA VAL A 793 5.16 5.75 27.00
C VAL A 793 5.85 4.90 25.94
N ILE A 794 7.02 5.33 25.49
CA ILE A 794 7.88 4.55 24.58
C ILE A 794 8.88 3.75 25.42
N GLN A 795 8.84 2.44 25.31
CA GLN A 795 9.74 1.53 26.03
C GLN A 795 10.76 0.95 25.05
N ILE A 796 12.00 1.35 25.18
CA ILE A 796 13.12 0.81 24.41
C ILE A 796 13.87 -0.18 25.32
N PRO A 797 14.10 -1.44 24.90
CA PRO A 797 14.82 -2.41 25.75
C PRO A 797 16.21 -1.88 26.12
N GLY A 798 16.45 -1.76 27.44
CA GLY A 798 17.75 -1.30 27.99
C GLY A 798 17.84 0.18 28.34
N LEU A 799 16.79 0.97 28.15
CA LEU A 799 16.71 2.38 28.59
C LEU A 799 15.48 2.61 29.47
N PRO A 800 15.52 3.61 30.37
CA PRO A 800 14.33 3.98 31.15
C PRO A 800 13.22 4.50 30.22
N PRO A 801 11.93 4.28 30.54
CA PRO A 801 10.81 4.67 29.71
C PRO A 801 10.76 6.19 29.51
N ILE A 802 10.59 6.64 28.28
CA ILE A 802 10.45 8.05 27.89
C ILE A 802 8.96 8.38 27.81
N THR A 803 8.49 9.32 28.65
CA THR A 803 7.10 9.80 28.63
C THR A 803 7.05 11.13 27.89
N LEU A 804 6.33 11.19 26.78
CA LEU A 804 6.11 12.41 25.99
C LEU A 804 4.72 12.97 26.33
N GLY A 805 4.64 14.24 26.71
CA GLY A 805 3.37 14.97 26.82
C GLY A 805 2.82 15.22 28.22
N ALA A 806 3.62 15.20 29.28
CA ALA A 806 3.15 15.72 30.56
C ALA A 806 3.29 17.27 30.61
N PRO A 807 2.21 18.01 30.95
CA PRO A 807 2.33 19.44 31.23
C PRO A 807 3.13 19.68 32.50
N PRO A 808 3.85 20.82 32.61
CA PRO A 808 4.57 21.15 33.83
C PRO A 808 3.63 21.31 35.02
N PRO A 809 4.05 20.96 36.25
CA PRO A 809 3.22 21.15 37.46
C PRO A 809 2.92 22.63 37.70
N PRO A 810 1.71 22.96 38.21
CA PRO A 810 1.37 24.33 38.56
C PRO A 810 2.29 24.86 39.67
N GLY A 811 2.82 26.03 39.46
CA GLY A 811 3.60 26.74 40.47
C GLY A 811 2.79 27.03 41.74
N PRO A 812 3.45 27.19 42.91
CA PRO A 812 2.74 27.42 44.14
C PRO A 812 1.98 28.76 44.11
N PRO A 813 0.80 28.84 44.76
CA PRO A 813 0.02 30.08 44.80
C PRO A 813 0.77 31.16 45.58
N GLY A 814 0.95 32.31 44.94
CA GLY A 814 1.38 33.56 45.56
C GLY A 814 0.16 34.41 45.90
#